data_391cd3654b080fce4a9c6d1f52ca53f6
#
_entry.id   391cd3654b080fce4a9c6d1f52ca53f6
#
_cell.length_a   1.000
_cell.length_b   1.000
_cell.length_c   1.000
_cell.angle_alpha   90.00
_cell.angle_beta   90.00
_cell.angle_gamma   90.00
#
_symmetry.space_group_name_H-M   'P 1'
#
loop_
_entity.id
_entity.type
_entity.pdbx_description
1 polymer ?
#
loop_
_entity_poly.entity_id
_entity_poly.type
_entity_poly.pdbx_seq_one_letter_code
_entity_poly.pdbx_strand_id
1 'polypeptide(L)'
;MRRAAASVLGGTAVFVSLLAPAGQDPVPAADSTPAFPAVNYAVAVDESASLAPEDMRAEKAAAKRIALGDVSSSSQVTVFGFAAAEKAGQRVVDPVCPRTTLDAAGREEVGRCVDELRGRKKSEGTGTDLPTAIRQGVDDLTDGSDASVPRVLFLLTDGKMDVEDSFKYGDPAHRAAEGERQLKAALKEAAAQNVQIWPLGFGSDPDKKQLDQIAAGGYQKGCVELPSASPRAHKVDGAKDVGSTLERIFAAAHCLRHEEGPSKRPPATLEIGISPLATVGSIVVDKGDPEVKITYIDPAGDKVPTTSGRYKGSRFELAGGTGTVEALKIVDPLPGTWKVKAEAPEGHRSLPVAVSVLWQGELRGAITMDPPSPQAGEKVTVTMRLQTREGYEIKDPRDYEGLRVRSELTGDGFSALALDLADNGKGPDPDASDGSFTGTVTIPEDADGALTVSATLTASGLSADTRSETGEVAPGELPVKAPLELPAGSTHPGGTVTGTLDVSNTTDAPHTLRLSVADVKDGLLSVEPKQITLKPGEQGTREVTVRVSPKSAFGDRLGDGLDLSGTFTVVDTTDDDRTLERAPVSVRVTPEPGIWDKYWWAFVAAAVVLALAVVGTVAWLGLRRRRRDPSGLILQLVTADGTVVNEHRAGHGNNKQWYEFAVAEAHRSPRIERRAHGPYAVRRRREGGAVVRKGSSRIPLPTNGQVQLTDTLSLALGGTPAQGPRPTQGVFAGGTDPRPSAPGSAYDDFL
;
A
#
# COMPACT_ATOMS: atom_id res chain seq x y z
N MET A 1 83.05 -32.30 22.86
CA MET A 1 83.42 -33.48 23.67
C MET A 1 82.19 -34.29 24.06
N ARG A 2 82.16 -35.55 23.61
CA ARG A 2 81.63 -36.76 24.25
C ARG A 2 80.19 -36.68 24.81
N ARG A 3 79.25 -37.56 24.65
CA ARG A 3 79.09 -38.90 24.02
C ARG A 3 77.62 -39.23 24.14
N ALA A 4 77.00 -39.60 23.11
CA ALA A 4 76.30 -40.87 22.84
C ALA A 4 75.88 -41.75 24.04
N ALA A 5 74.61 -42.13 24.08
CA ALA A 5 74.15 -43.51 24.33
C ALA A 5 72.70 -43.70 23.90
N ALA A 6 72.51 -44.72 23.10
CA ALA A 6 71.23 -45.25 22.64
C ALA A 6 70.69 -46.28 23.64
N SER A 7 69.37 -46.56 23.64
CA SER A 7 68.69 -47.83 23.88
C SER A 7 67.18 -47.59 23.74
N VAL A 8 66.49 -48.04 22.76
CA VAL A 8 65.93 -49.34 22.41
C VAL A 8 64.68 -49.74 23.24
N LEU A 9 63.54 -49.82 22.50
CA LEU A 9 62.37 -50.71 22.62
C LEU A 9 61.30 -50.45 23.69
N GLY A 10 60.06 -50.34 23.21
CA GLY A 10 58.82 -50.54 23.97
C GLY A 10 57.62 -49.95 23.27
N GLY A 11 57.09 -50.68 22.28
CA GLY A 11 55.86 -50.24 21.61
C GLY A 11 54.62 -50.36 22.52
N THR A 12 53.88 -49.30 22.64
CA THR A 12 52.49 -49.35 23.06
C THR A 12 51.75 -48.36 22.18
N ALA A 13 50.91 -48.87 21.30
CA ALA A 13 50.01 -48.08 20.48
C ALA A 13 48.92 -47.43 21.38
N VAL A 14 49.05 -46.15 21.64
CA VAL A 14 47.97 -45.33 22.24
C VAL A 14 47.17 -44.79 21.09
N PHE A 15 45.95 -45.28 20.91
CA PHE A 15 44.90 -44.63 20.12
C PHE A 15 44.59 -43.30 20.76
N VAL A 16 45.13 -42.21 20.26
CA VAL A 16 44.65 -40.86 20.54
C VAL A 16 43.44 -40.65 19.65
N SER A 17 42.23 -40.80 20.22
CA SER A 17 41.02 -40.30 19.64
C SER A 17 41.13 -38.75 19.60
N LEU A 18 41.36 -38.21 18.42
CA LEU A 18 41.14 -36.78 18.13
C LEU A 18 39.65 -36.49 18.32
N LEU A 19 39.27 -36.03 19.51
CA LEU A 19 38.04 -35.26 19.70
C LEU A 19 38.18 -33.99 18.83
N ALA A 20 37.50 -33.98 17.68
CA ALA A 20 37.24 -32.77 16.97
C ALA A 20 36.50 -31.80 17.93
N PRO A 21 36.89 -30.52 18.02
CA PRO A 21 36.09 -29.55 18.77
C PRO A 21 34.70 -29.52 18.16
N ALA A 22 33.67 -29.73 19.01
CA ALA A 22 32.28 -29.52 18.66
C ALA A 22 32.18 -28.21 17.91
N GLY A 23 31.65 -28.24 16.70
CA GLY A 23 31.38 -27.04 15.93
C GLY A 23 30.59 -26.08 16.81
N GLN A 24 31.19 -24.92 17.06
CA GLN A 24 30.41 -23.81 17.53
C GLN A 24 29.42 -23.52 16.40
N ASP A 25 28.15 -23.74 16.68
CA ASP A 25 27.08 -23.20 15.84
C ASP A 25 27.46 -21.74 15.53
N PRO A 26 27.41 -21.31 14.26
CA PRO A 26 27.68 -19.91 13.95
C PRO A 26 26.71 -19.10 14.80
N VAL A 27 27.28 -18.31 15.74
CA VAL A 27 26.51 -17.26 16.45
C VAL A 27 25.78 -16.50 15.35
N PRO A 28 24.46 -16.45 15.34
CA PRO A 28 23.74 -15.69 14.34
C PRO A 28 24.33 -14.29 14.37
N ALA A 29 24.87 -13.81 13.24
CA ALA A 29 25.39 -12.47 13.10
C ALA A 29 24.33 -11.55 13.69
N ALA A 30 24.71 -10.74 14.68
CA ALA A 30 23.81 -9.77 15.26
C ALA A 30 23.20 -9.03 14.07
N ASP A 31 21.89 -9.16 13.91
CA ASP A 31 21.09 -8.53 12.88
C ASP A 31 21.38 -7.01 12.96
N SER A 32 22.41 -6.56 12.24
CA SER A 32 22.64 -5.14 12.07
C SER A 32 21.48 -4.62 11.26
N THR A 33 20.50 -4.06 11.96
CA THR A 33 19.38 -3.35 11.32
C THR A 33 20.01 -2.31 10.42
N PRO A 34 19.73 -2.24 9.13
CA PRO A 34 20.13 -1.10 8.33
C PRO A 34 19.52 0.13 8.99
N ALA A 35 20.36 0.88 9.71
CA ALA A 35 19.98 2.18 10.24
C ALA A 35 19.95 3.14 9.06
N PHE A 36 19.02 4.10 9.04
CA PHE A 36 19.21 5.22 8.14
C PHE A 36 20.61 5.81 8.37
N PRO A 37 21.36 6.12 7.32
CA PRO A 37 22.69 6.70 7.47
C PRO A 37 22.63 7.91 8.39
N ALA A 38 23.62 8.09 9.23
CA ALA A 38 23.74 9.29 10.05
C ALA A 38 24.00 10.51 9.17
N VAL A 39 23.47 11.65 9.57
CA VAL A 39 23.80 12.97 9.00
C VAL A 39 24.13 13.91 10.15
N ASN A 40 25.17 14.74 9.99
CA ASN A 40 25.53 15.76 10.96
C ASN A 40 24.89 17.09 10.54
N TYR A 41 24.13 17.69 11.44
CA TYR A 41 23.42 18.94 11.23
C TYR A 41 24.00 20.07 12.09
N ALA A 42 24.13 21.27 11.50
CA ALA A 42 24.23 22.50 12.23
C ALA A 42 23.03 23.39 11.86
N VAL A 43 22.39 23.99 12.84
CA VAL A 43 21.25 24.89 12.66
C VAL A 43 21.65 26.26 13.15
N ALA A 44 21.91 27.17 12.22
CA ALA A 44 22.20 28.56 12.47
C ALA A 44 20.93 29.39 12.38
N VAL A 45 20.53 30.08 13.44
CA VAL A 45 19.30 30.87 13.53
C VAL A 45 19.64 32.33 13.68
N ASP A 46 19.08 33.16 12.82
CA ASP A 46 19.24 34.62 12.90
C ASP A 46 18.52 35.16 14.14
N GLU A 47 19.26 35.82 15.02
CA GLU A 47 18.74 36.44 16.24
C GLU A 47 18.85 37.98 16.15
N SER A 48 19.07 38.53 14.94
CA SER A 48 19.22 39.96 14.76
C SER A 48 18.04 40.75 15.32
N ALA A 49 18.30 41.92 15.89
CA ALA A 49 17.28 42.73 16.52
C ALA A 49 16.32 43.43 15.53
N SER A 50 16.53 43.23 14.24
CA SER A 50 15.61 43.62 13.15
C SER A 50 14.44 42.68 12.97
N LEU A 51 14.58 41.43 13.43
CA LEU A 51 13.57 40.39 13.30
C LEU A 51 12.24 40.78 13.99
N ALA A 52 11.14 40.63 13.28
CA ALA A 52 9.81 40.75 13.88
C ALA A 52 9.57 39.58 14.86
N PRO A 53 8.83 39.76 15.97
CA PRO A 53 8.56 38.71 16.95
C PRO A 53 7.86 37.48 16.36
N GLU A 54 7.07 37.63 15.30
CA GLU A 54 6.43 36.54 14.54
C GLU A 54 7.45 35.74 13.74
N ASP A 55 8.40 36.38 13.10
CA ASP A 55 9.44 35.73 12.30
C ASP A 55 10.40 34.94 13.22
N MET A 56 10.80 35.51 14.36
CA MET A 56 11.58 34.79 15.38
C MET A 56 10.85 33.54 15.90
N ARG A 57 9.53 33.62 16.08
CA ARG A 57 8.75 32.44 16.48
C ARG A 57 8.73 31.39 15.38
N ALA A 58 8.64 31.81 14.10
CA ALA A 58 8.66 30.92 12.97
C ALA A 58 10.01 30.24 12.79
N GLU A 59 11.12 31.00 12.92
CA GLU A 59 12.49 30.47 12.86
C GLU A 59 12.76 29.47 14.00
N LYS A 60 12.35 29.81 15.22
CA LYS A 60 12.47 28.90 16.37
C LYS A 60 11.66 27.60 16.17
N ALA A 61 10.44 27.71 15.64
CA ALA A 61 9.64 26.52 15.33
C ALA A 61 10.28 25.68 14.20
N ALA A 62 10.86 26.33 13.20
CA ALA A 62 11.62 25.66 12.15
C ALA A 62 12.89 24.99 12.70
N ALA A 63 13.68 25.69 13.51
CA ALA A 63 14.87 25.12 14.15
C ALA A 63 14.53 23.88 14.99
N LYS A 64 13.45 23.94 15.76
CA LYS A 64 12.96 22.80 16.54
C LYS A 64 12.54 21.61 15.65
N ARG A 65 11.86 21.88 14.54
CA ARG A 65 11.51 20.83 13.57
C ARG A 65 12.72 20.23 12.89
N ILE A 66 13.70 21.05 12.49
CA ILE A 66 14.96 20.57 11.93
C ILE A 66 15.68 19.69 12.94
N ALA A 67 15.87 20.18 14.14
CA ALA A 67 16.63 19.51 15.18
C ALA A 67 15.99 18.17 15.64
N LEU A 68 14.66 18.02 15.52
CA LEU A 68 13.94 16.83 15.96
C LEU A 68 13.37 15.97 14.82
N GLY A 69 13.40 16.46 13.58
CA GLY A 69 12.73 15.84 12.44
C GLY A 69 13.53 14.73 11.73
N ASP A 70 14.80 14.56 12.06
CA ASP A 70 15.62 13.50 11.48
C ASP A 70 15.15 12.11 11.91
N VAL A 71 15.13 11.18 10.97
CA VAL A 71 14.69 9.79 11.17
C VAL A 71 15.78 8.86 11.71
N SER A 72 17.06 9.28 11.64
CA SER A 72 18.21 8.50 12.14
C SER A 72 18.50 8.79 13.61
N SER A 73 18.56 7.76 14.44
CA SER A 73 18.94 7.87 15.85
C SER A 73 20.45 8.07 16.07
N SER A 74 21.25 7.95 15.01
CA SER A 74 22.71 8.15 15.04
C SER A 74 23.14 9.49 14.46
N SER A 75 22.26 10.29 13.90
CA SER A 75 22.53 11.66 13.46
C SER A 75 22.85 12.56 14.64
N GLN A 76 23.65 13.61 14.39
CA GLN A 76 24.02 14.58 15.39
C GLN A 76 23.56 15.98 14.97
N VAL A 77 23.14 16.78 15.95
CA VAL A 77 22.70 18.16 15.72
C VAL A 77 23.42 19.11 16.68
N THR A 78 23.78 20.29 16.18
CA THR A 78 24.15 21.47 16.96
C THR A 78 23.24 22.63 16.58
N VAL A 79 22.89 23.50 17.52
CA VAL A 79 22.06 24.68 17.27
C VAL A 79 22.72 25.91 17.89
N PHE A 80 22.80 26.98 17.14
CA PHE A 80 23.30 28.26 17.62
C PHE A 80 22.53 29.43 17.01
N GLY A 81 22.44 30.52 17.78
CA GLY A 81 21.95 31.80 17.31
C GLY A 81 23.10 32.67 16.79
N PHE A 82 22.82 33.59 15.87
CA PHE A 82 23.82 34.53 15.39
C PHE A 82 23.24 35.92 15.09
N ALA A 83 24.09 36.95 15.19
CA ALA A 83 23.85 38.30 14.70
C ALA A 83 25.17 39.05 14.54
N ALA A 84 25.19 40.30 14.04
CA ALA A 84 26.42 41.08 13.96
C ALA A 84 26.83 41.62 15.34
N ALA A 85 28.14 41.67 15.57
CA ALA A 85 28.72 42.36 16.74
C ALA A 85 29.13 43.78 16.36
N GLU A 86 28.44 44.77 16.86
CA GLU A 86 28.64 46.20 16.58
C GLU A 86 29.60 46.88 17.58
N LYS A 87 29.70 46.31 18.78
CA LYS A 87 30.52 46.85 19.88
C LYS A 87 31.40 45.79 20.52
N ALA A 88 32.51 46.22 21.06
CA ALA A 88 33.41 45.34 21.80
C ALA A 88 32.66 44.65 22.97
N GLY A 89 32.86 43.37 23.13
CA GLY A 89 32.16 42.51 24.11
C GLY A 89 30.86 41.88 23.67
N GLN A 90 30.30 42.27 22.53
CA GLN A 90 29.19 41.54 21.92
C GLN A 90 29.68 40.27 21.24
N ARG A 91 28.86 39.21 21.29
CA ARG A 91 29.14 37.95 20.60
C ARG A 91 28.44 37.92 19.25
N VAL A 92 29.08 37.37 18.24
CA VAL A 92 28.43 37.10 16.96
C VAL A 92 27.57 35.82 17.05
N VAL A 93 28.06 34.81 17.71
CA VAL A 93 27.42 33.51 17.87
C VAL A 93 27.07 33.26 19.32
N ASP A 94 25.82 32.85 19.56
CA ASP A 94 25.30 32.38 20.85
C ASP A 94 25.08 30.86 20.77
N PRO A 95 25.88 30.03 21.48
CA PRO A 95 25.64 28.59 21.53
C PRO A 95 24.30 28.31 22.23
N VAL A 96 23.46 27.46 21.61
CA VAL A 96 22.15 27.10 22.13
C VAL A 96 22.10 25.62 22.50
N CYS A 97 22.29 24.72 21.55
CA CYS A 97 22.40 23.30 21.80
C CYS A 97 23.81 22.81 21.42
N PRO A 98 24.57 22.19 22.33
CA PRO A 98 25.81 21.53 21.98
C PRO A 98 25.56 20.38 21.02
N ARG A 99 26.59 19.87 20.36
CA ARG A 99 26.47 18.69 19.49
C ARG A 99 25.88 17.52 20.27
N THR A 100 24.70 17.10 19.88
CA THR A 100 23.89 16.09 20.58
C THR A 100 23.47 15.02 19.56
N THR A 101 23.65 13.73 19.93
CA THR A 101 23.17 12.60 19.12
C THR A 101 21.65 12.50 19.25
N LEU A 102 20.94 12.28 18.13
CA LEU A 102 19.47 12.25 18.07
C LEU A 102 18.86 10.89 18.49
N ASP A 103 19.43 10.25 19.51
CA ASP A 103 18.77 9.16 20.20
C ASP A 103 17.57 9.66 21.07
N ALA A 104 16.90 8.78 21.78
CA ALA A 104 15.73 9.16 22.57
C ALA A 104 16.02 10.24 23.61
N ALA A 105 17.17 10.16 24.32
CA ALA A 105 17.58 11.12 25.34
C ALA A 105 18.02 12.44 24.73
N GLY A 106 18.81 12.38 23.66
CA GLY A 106 19.28 13.56 22.95
C GLY A 106 18.15 14.37 22.31
N ARG A 107 17.12 13.71 21.81
CA ARG A 107 15.91 14.41 21.31
C ARG A 107 15.21 15.22 22.38
N GLU A 108 15.10 14.70 23.59
CA GLU A 108 14.52 15.44 24.71
C GLU A 108 15.39 16.64 25.12
N GLU A 109 16.72 16.48 25.12
CA GLU A 109 17.66 17.54 25.41
C GLU A 109 17.60 18.65 24.36
N VAL A 110 17.68 18.30 23.08
CA VAL A 110 17.58 19.23 21.95
C VAL A 110 16.22 19.94 21.96
N GLY A 111 15.13 19.22 22.23
CA GLY A 111 13.80 19.81 22.33
C GLY A 111 13.71 20.91 23.41
N ARG A 112 14.48 20.80 24.49
CA ARG A 112 14.54 21.79 25.58
C ARG A 112 15.46 22.95 25.24
N CYS A 113 16.70 22.69 24.78
CA CYS A 113 17.66 23.75 24.54
C CYS A 113 17.25 24.67 23.38
N VAL A 114 16.61 24.16 22.30
CA VAL A 114 16.09 25.00 21.21
C VAL A 114 15.10 26.06 21.71
N ASP A 115 14.40 25.80 22.83
CA ASP A 115 13.48 26.76 23.41
C ASP A 115 14.21 27.99 24.05
N GLU A 116 15.54 27.98 24.15
CA GLU A 116 16.36 29.11 24.58
C GLU A 116 16.64 30.14 23.48
N LEU A 117 16.43 29.79 22.18
CA LEU A 117 16.51 30.73 21.05
C LEU A 117 15.63 31.95 21.28
N ARG A 118 16.18 33.14 21.06
CA ARG A 118 15.50 34.42 21.25
C ARG A 118 16.04 35.49 20.30
N GLY A 119 15.21 36.43 19.93
CA GLY A 119 15.69 37.65 19.29
C GLY A 119 16.52 38.48 20.24
N ARG A 120 17.64 39.05 19.74
CA ARG A 120 18.52 39.94 20.49
C ARG A 120 17.88 41.31 20.73
N LYS A 121 18.26 41.96 21.81
CA LYS A 121 17.91 43.37 22.03
C LYS A 121 18.79 44.23 21.17
N LYS A 122 18.38 45.45 20.81
CA LYS A 122 19.16 46.43 20.06
C LYS A 122 20.54 46.73 20.67
N SER A 123 20.70 46.52 21.97
CA SER A 123 21.98 46.65 22.67
C SER A 123 22.95 45.48 22.47
N GLU A 124 22.45 44.35 21.93
CA GLU A 124 23.20 43.10 21.75
C GLU A 124 23.64 42.87 20.30
N GLY A 125 23.27 43.77 19.36
CA GLY A 125 23.59 43.74 17.94
C GLY A 125 22.33 43.71 17.08
N THR A 126 22.29 44.45 16.00
CA THR A 126 21.13 44.61 15.12
C THR A 126 21.31 43.97 13.75
N GLY A 127 22.57 43.88 13.28
CA GLY A 127 22.90 43.37 11.95
C GLY A 127 23.01 41.85 11.88
N THR A 128 23.27 41.33 10.69
CA THR A 128 23.30 39.90 10.33
C THR A 128 24.67 39.51 9.77
N ASP A 129 25.49 38.78 10.56
CA ASP A 129 26.85 38.32 10.19
C ASP A 129 26.84 36.90 9.62
N LEU A 130 26.36 36.76 8.36
CA LEU A 130 26.33 35.48 7.64
C LEU A 130 27.70 34.82 7.48
N PRO A 131 28.79 35.55 7.16
CA PRO A 131 30.12 34.92 7.04
C PRO A 131 30.56 34.18 8.30
N THR A 132 30.31 34.78 9.48
CA THR A 132 30.70 34.15 10.76
C THR A 132 29.78 32.99 11.10
N ALA A 133 28.47 33.12 10.87
CA ALA A 133 27.50 32.02 11.07
C ALA A 133 27.87 30.80 10.22
N ILE A 134 28.21 30.98 8.95
CA ILE A 134 28.59 29.88 8.06
C ILE A 134 29.89 29.20 8.55
N ARG A 135 30.92 29.98 8.92
CA ARG A 135 32.17 29.40 9.47
C ARG A 135 31.91 28.61 10.74
N GLN A 136 31.13 29.17 11.67
CA GLN A 136 30.77 28.45 12.90
C GLN A 136 30.08 27.12 12.60
N GLY A 137 29.13 27.14 11.67
CA GLY A 137 28.46 25.90 11.25
C GLY A 137 29.41 24.89 10.61
N VAL A 138 30.39 25.35 9.81
CA VAL A 138 31.43 24.49 9.23
C VAL A 138 32.33 23.92 10.34
N ASP A 139 32.78 24.75 11.28
CA ASP A 139 33.61 24.31 12.41
C ASP A 139 32.87 23.27 13.27
N ASP A 140 31.61 23.53 13.62
CA ASP A 140 30.78 22.62 14.39
C ASP A 140 30.57 21.28 13.69
N LEU A 141 30.45 21.28 12.36
CA LEU A 141 30.22 20.06 11.57
C LEU A 141 31.52 19.28 11.31
N THR A 142 32.68 19.90 11.38
CA THR A 142 33.94 19.25 11.05
C THR A 142 34.77 18.84 12.27
N ASP A 143 34.61 19.52 13.41
CA ASP A 143 35.31 19.19 14.64
C ASP A 143 34.97 17.80 15.16
N GLY A 144 35.96 16.90 15.15
CA GLY A 144 35.80 15.51 15.64
C GLY A 144 34.77 14.66 14.92
N SER A 145 34.30 15.08 13.73
CA SER A 145 33.32 14.34 12.96
C SER A 145 33.95 13.44 11.88
N ASP A 146 33.32 12.28 11.62
CA ASP A 146 33.71 11.40 10.51
C ASP A 146 33.45 12.12 9.16
N ALA A 147 34.45 12.16 8.29
CA ALA A 147 34.33 12.79 6.98
C ALA A 147 33.40 12.04 6.00
N SER A 148 33.10 10.77 6.27
CA SER A 148 32.18 9.97 5.48
C SER A 148 30.70 10.28 5.79
N VAL A 149 30.42 10.91 6.94
CA VAL A 149 29.06 11.30 7.33
C VAL A 149 28.69 12.60 6.63
N PRO A 150 27.56 12.67 5.90
CA PRO A 150 27.08 13.90 5.28
C PRO A 150 26.93 15.03 6.30
N ARG A 151 27.32 16.24 5.88
CA ARG A 151 27.34 17.46 6.70
C ARG A 151 26.39 18.49 6.11
N VAL A 152 25.41 18.94 6.89
CA VAL A 152 24.37 19.87 6.46
C VAL A 152 24.26 21.04 7.41
N LEU A 153 24.42 22.25 6.88
CA LEU A 153 24.17 23.49 7.58
C LEU A 153 22.81 24.05 7.12
N PHE A 154 21.86 24.13 8.03
CA PHE A 154 20.64 24.89 7.86
C PHE A 154 20.90 26.34 8.32
N LEU A 155 20.63 27.28 7.43
CA LEU A 155 20.78 28.71 7.72
C LEU A 155 19.41 29.38 7.67
N LEU A 156 18.89 29.74 8.83
CA LEU A 156 17.60 30.39 9.01
C LEU A 156 17.82 31.88 9.18
N THR A 157 17.22 32.69 8.33
CA THR A 157 17.38 34.15 8.37
C THR A 157 16.21 34.85 7.67
N ASP A 158 15.85 36.04 8.12
CA ASP A 158 14.86 36.91 7.48
C ASP A 158 15.47 37.93 6.51
N GLY A 159 16.80 38.08 6.54
CA GLY A 159 17.42 39.24 5.96
C GLY A 159 18.66 39.03 5.10
N LYS A 160 19.18 40.17 4.68
CA LYS A 160 20.45 40.28 4.00
C LYS A 160 21.61 40.28 5.02
N MET A 161 22.78 39.91 4.55
CA MET A 161 23.98 40.21 5.28
C MET A 161 24.05 41.69 5.61
N ASP A 162 24.13 42.00 6.90
CA ASP A 162 24.30 43.36 7.41
C ASP A 162 25.45 43.39 8.43
N VAL A 163 26.60 43.88 7.99
CA VAL A 163 27.85 43.99 8.80
C VAL A 163 28.41 45.40 8.78
N GLU A 164 27.63 46.39 8.27
CA GLU A 164 28.09 47.75 8.09
C GLU A 164 28.49 48.41 9.41
N ASP A 165 27.81 48.07 10.49
CA ASP A 165 28.15 48.56 11.83
C ASP A 165 29.12 47.67 12.61
N SER A 166 29.52 46.51 12.04
CA SER A 166 30.38 45.56 12.72
C SER A 166 31.85 45.96 12.67
N PHE A 167 32.43 46.27 13.83
CA PHE A 167 33.87 46.60 13.97
C PHE A 167 34.77 45.43 13.54
N LYS A 168 34.30 44.24 13.50
CA LYS A 168 35.03 43.01 13.10
C LYS A 168 35.50 43.08 11.65
N TYR A 169 34.84 43.86 10.80
CA TYR A 169 35.13 44.02 9.39
C TYR A 169 35.98 45.25 9.07
N GLY A 170 36.60 45.85 10.10
CA GLY A 170 37.60 46.89 9.93
C GLY A 170 37.04 48.29 9.72
N ASP A 171 37.61 49.02 8.74
CA ASP A 171 37.25 50.42 8.45
C ASP A 171 35.76 50.52 7.98
N PRO A 172 34.98 51.41 8.58
CA PRO A 172 33.56 51.58 8.25
C PRO A 172 33.26 51.75 6.76
N ALA A 173 34.12 52.45 6.01
CA ALA A 173 33.90 52.65 4.56
C ALA A 173 34.03 51.35 3.73
N HIS A 174 34.61 50.30 4.27
CA HIS A 174 34.94 49.08 3.55
C HIS A 174 34.26 47.81 4.12
N ARG A 175 33.50 47.94 5.22
CA ARG A 175 32.91 46.77 5.95
C ARG A 175 31.98 45.93 5.09
N ALA A 176 31.12 46.53 4.27
CA ALA A 176 30.25 45.78 3.39
C ALA A 176 31.02 44.96 2.36
N ALA A 177 32.09 45.58 1.73
CA ALA A 177 32.94 44.89 0.77
C ALA A 177 33.78 43.77 1.43
N GLU A 178 34.25 43.99 2.65
CA GLU A 178 34.94 43.02 3.45
C GLU A 178 34.03 41.85 3.85
N GLY A 179 32.77 42.16 4.22
CA GLY A 179 31.75 41.16 4.50
C GLY A 179 31.50 40.24 3.31
N GLU A 180 31.34 40.81 2.13
CA GLU A 180 31.18 40.02 0.88
C GLU A 180 32.41 39.16 0.57
N ARG A 181 33.61 39.67 0.80
CA ARG A 181 34.85 38.91 0.64
C ARG A 181 34.92 37.73 1.60
N GLN A 182 34.54 37.97 2.86
CA GLN A 182 34.52 36.94 3.91
C GLN A 182 33.43 35.93 3.69
N LEU A 183 32.26 36.31 3.18
CA LEU A 183 31.20 35.39 2.78
C LEU A 183 31.67 34.41 1.70
N LYS A 184 32.32 34.94 0.64
CA LYS A 184 32.87 34.08 -0.42
C LYS A 184 33.96 33.13 0.13
N ALA A 185 34.77 33.56 1.09
CA ALA A 185 35.77 32.70 1.73
C ALA A 185 35.10 31.59 2.57
N ALA A 186 34.08 31.89 3.36
CA ALA A 186 33.34 30.93 4.17
C ALA A 186 32.60 29.90 3.29
N LEU A 187 32.02 30.32 2.17
CA LEU A 187 31.37 29.41 1.21
C LEU A 187 32.40 28.46 0.56
N LYS A 188 33.56 28.98 0.19
CA LYS A 188 34.62 28.14 -0.36
C LYS A 188 35.13 27.11 0.66
N GLU A 189 35.22 27.48 1.92
CA GLU A 189 35.60 26.61 3.03
C GLU A 189 34.52 25.51 3.23
N ALA A 190 33.26 25.88 3.27
CA ALA A 190 32.12 24.93 3.36
C ALA A 190 32.17 23.89 2.23
N ALA A 191 32.41 24.34 0.98
CA ALA A 191 32.54 23.44 -0.16
C ALA A 191 33.75 22.49 -0.04
N ALA A 192 34.91 23.00 0.45
CA ALA A 192 36.14 22.22 0.65
C ALA A 192 35.98 21.17 1.76
N GLN A 193 35.13 21.43 2.75
CA GLN A 193 34.86 20.55 3.88
C GLN A 193 33.63 19.66 3.66
N ASN A 194 33.09 19.59 2.42
CA ASN A 194 31.88 18.83 2.05
C ASN A 194 30.63 19.21 2.87
N VAL A 195 30.48 20.49 3.24
CA VAL A 195 29.32 21.00 3.95
C VAL A 195 28.32 21.55 2.97
N GLN A 196 27.15 20.95 2.91
CA GLN A 196 25.97 21.47 2.19
C GLN A 196 25.36 22.61 2.99
N ILE A 197 24.93 23.68 2.33
CA ILE A 197 24.24 24.80 2.98
C ILE A 197 22.84 24.90 2.40
N TRP A 198 21.83 24.82 3.27
CA TRP A 198 20.42 24.92 2.93
C TRP A 198 19.82 26.18 3.58
N PRO A 199 19.79 27.32 2.86
CA PRO A 199 19.23 28.54 3.39
C PRO A 199 17.68 28.49 3.40
N LEU A 200 17.10 28.89 4.51
CA LEU A 200 15.67 29.08 4.71
C LEU A 200 15.39 30.55 4.98
N GLY A 201 14.74 31.21 4.04
CA GLY A 201 14.41 32.64 4.12
C GLY A 201 13.02 32.84 4.73
N PHE A 202 12.95 33.54 5.85
CA PHE A 202 11.73 33.89 6.56
C PHE A 202 11.27 35.31 6.25
N GLY A 203 10.04 35.66 6.64
CA GLY A 203 9.49 36.99 6.46
C GLY A 203 8.93 37.28 5.06
N SER A 204 8.48 38.50 4.85
CA SER A 204 7.74 38.91 3.63
C SER A 204 8.63 38.99 2.38
N ASP A 205 9.91 39.36 2.54
CA ASP A 205 10.82 39.61 1.41
C ASP A 205 12.28 39.27 1.72
N PRO A 206 12.62 38.00 1.94
CA PRO A 206 14.01 37.58 2.14
C PRO A 206 14.81 37.78 0.85
N ASP A 207 16.09 38.12 0.96
CA ASP A 207 16.98 38.28 -0.21
C ASP A 207 17.27 36.93 -0.89
N LYS A 208 16.34 36.50 -1.73
CA LYS A 208 16.43 35.25 -2.48
C LYS A 208 17.74 35.13 -3.26
N LYS A 209 18.24 36.22 -3.85
CA LYS A 209 19.47 36.20 -4.65
C LYS A 209 20.69 35.87 -3.78
N GLN A 210 20.79 36.45 -2.59
CA GLN A 210 21.87 36.16 -1.64
C GLN A 210 21.73 34.72 -1.10
N LEU A 211 20.52 34.30 -0.75
CA LEU A 211 20.28 32.93 -0.27
C LEU A 211 20.61 31.88 -1.35
N ASP A 212 20.23 32.12 -2.62
CA ASP A 212 20.63 31.24 -3.74
C ASP A 212 22.15 31.20 -3.95
N GLN A 213 22.85 32.35 -3.81
CA GLN A 213 24.31 32.41 -3.85
C GLN A 213 24.96 31.62 -2.72
N ILE A 214 24.40 31.67 -1.52
CA ILE A 214 24.87 30.91 -0.35
C ILE A 214 24.68 29.42 -0.59
N ALA A 215 23.52 29.00 -1.02
CA ALA A 215 23.23 27.60 -1.33
C ALA A 215 24.20 27.05 -2.39
N ALA A 216 24.39 27.80 -3.50
CA ALA A 216 25.28 27.41 -4.59
C ALA A 216 26.77 27.43 -4.23
N GLY A 217 27.16 28.22 -3.21
CA GLY A 217 28.55 28.37 -2.78
C GLY A 217 29.03 27.25 -1.86
N GLY A 218 28.17 26.50 -1.23
CA GLY A 218 28.48 25.32 -0.42
C GLY A 218 28.74 24.05 -1.27
N TYR A 219 28.87 22.91 -0.61
CA TYR A 219 29.04 21.63 -1.28
C TYR A 219 27.76 21.21 -2.05
N GLN A 220 27.90 20.88 -3.33
CA GLN A 220 26.77 20.66 -4.22
C GLN A 220 26.48 19.19 -4.53
N LYS A 221 27.39 18.29 -4.16
CA LYS A 221 27.17 16.88 -4.40
C LYS A 221 26.33 16.32 -3.27
N GLY A 222 25.34 15.52 -3.65
CA GLY A 222 24.56 14.75 -2.70
C GLY A 222 25.28 13.49 -2.25
N CYS A 223 24.53 12.42 -2.10
CA CYS A 223 25.09 11.12 -1.77
C CYS A 223 25.96 10.57 -2.89
N VAL A 224 27.07 9.93 -2.51
CA VAL A 224 28.06 9.43 -3.48
C VAL A 224 27.46 8.35 -4.37
N GLU A 225 26.61 7.51 -3.81
CA GLU A 225 26.07 6.33 -4.49
C GLU A 225 24.64 6.54 -5.02
N LEU A 226 23.93 7.55 -4.55
CA LEU A 226 22.52 7.78 -4.89
C LEU A 226 22.31 9.23 -5.34
N PRO A 227 21.61 9.48 -6.46
CA PRO A 227 21.24 10.82 -6.85
C PRO A 227 20.38 11.49 -5.77
N SER A 228 20.71 12.70 -5.39
CA SER A 228 19.95 13.50 -4.43
C SER A 228 19.79 14.93 -4.95
N ALA A 229 18.81 15.66 -4.42
CA ALA A 229 18.61 17.05 -4.76
C ALA A 229 19.80 17.89 -4.28
N SER A 230 20.30 18.81 -5.14
CA SER A 230 21.33 19.76 -4.75
C SER A 230 20.78 20.83 -3.80
N PRO A 231 21.61 21.37 -2.88
CA PRO A 231 21.22 22.47 -2.02
C PRO A 231 20.68 23.68 -2.81
N ARG A 232 19.59 24.25 -2.29
CA ARG A 232 18.96 25.46 -2.84
C ARG A 232 18.30 26.25 -1.73
N ALA A 233 18.08 27.55 -1.97
CA ALA A 233 17.35 28.39 -1.04
C ALA A 233 15.84 28.08 -1.08
N HIS A 234 15.22 28.12 0.08
CA HIS A 234 13.77 27.98 0.24
C HIS A 234 13.20 29.19 0.95
N LYS A 235 12.15 29.78 0.39
CA LYS A 235 11.33 30.75 1.11
C LYS A 235 10.31 30.04 1.95
N VAL A 236 10.15 30.47 3.18
CA VAL A 236 9.20 29.92 4.15
C VAL A 236 8.14 31.00 4.44
N ASP A 237 6.96 30.84 3.86
CA ASP A 237 5.87 31.79 4.03
C ASP A 237 5.05 31.55 5.33
N GLY A 238 5.41 30.56 6.11
CA GLY A 238 4.79 30.27 7.41
C GLY A 238 5.06 28.86 7.94
N ALA A 239 4.65 28.60 9.16
CA ALA A 239 4.92 27.34 9.87
C ALA A 239 4.40 26.07 9.14
N LYS A 240 3.45 26.21 8.21
CA LYS A 240 2.92 25.08 7.44
C LYS A 240 3.87 24.61 6.35
N ASP A 241 4.59 25.54 5.72
CA ASP A 241 5.48 25.24 4.59
C ASP A 241 6.84 24.71 5.06
N VAL A 242 7.15 24.94 6.34
CA VAL A 242 8.40 24.44 6.97
C VAL A 242 8.44 22.91 6.93
N GLY A 243 7.34 22.23 7.26
CA GLY A 243 7.31 20.76 7.40
C GLY A 243 7.71 20.03 6.12
N SER A 244 6.96 20.23 5.04
CA SER A 244 7.21 19.54 3.76
C SER A 244 8.54 19.94 3.11
N THR A 245 8.97 21.20 3.31
CA THR A 245 10.30 21.65 2.85
C THR A 245 11.42 20.93 3.57
N LEU A 246 11.33 20.82 4.90
CA LEU A 246 12.33 20.12 5.70
C LEU A 246 12.40 18.63 5.39
N GLU A 247 11.25 17.96 5.24
CA GLU A 247 11.21 16.55 4.89
C GLU A 247 11.90 16.26 3.55
N ARG A 248 11.72 17.14 2.55
CA ARG A 248 12.45 17.05 1.27
C ARG A 248 13.96 17.25 1.43
N ILE A 249 14.38 18.17 2.31
CA ILE A 249 15.80 18.40 2.59
C ILE A 249 16.39 17.20 3.33
N PHE A 250 15.69 16.67 4.33
CA PHE A 250 16.11 15.45 5.03
C PHE A 250 16.19 14.26 4.08
N ALA A 251 15.19 14.07 3.23
CA ALA A 251 15.23 13.04 2.20
C ALA A 251 16.49 13.19 1.31
N ALA A 252 16.78 14.41 0.86
CA ALA A 252 17.97 14.67 0.06
C ALA A 252 19.27 14.40 0.83
N ALA A 253 19.37 14.80 2.10
CA ALA A 253 20.54 14.61 2.93
C ALA A 253 20.81 13.13 3.27
N HIS A 254 19.75 12.36 3.50
CA HIS A 254 19.82 10.92 3.77
C HIS A 254 19.77 10.05 2.51
N CYS A 255 19.69 10.64 1.32
CA CYS A 255 19.52 9.89 0.07
C CYS A 255 18.24 9.03 0.02
N LEU A 256 17.18 9.55 0.64
CA LEU A 256 15.87 8.91 0.68
C LEU A 256 14.95 9.48 -0.40
N ARG A 257 13.93 8.71 -0.77
CA ARG A 257 12.75 9.23 -1.46
C ARG A 257 11.78 9.81 -0.44
N HIS A 258 11.07 10.85 -0.84
CA HIS A 258 10.04 11.51 -0.06
C HIS A 258 8.72 11.45 -0.80
N GLU A 259 7.69 11.00 -0.12
CA GLU A 259 6.31 11.02 -0.60
C GLU A 259 5.45 11.80 0.39
N GLU A 260 4.81 12.86 -0.11
CA GLU A 260 3.93 13.69 0.68
C GLU A 260 2.53 13.08 0.74
N GLY A 261 1.99 12.95 1.93
CA GLY A 261 0.65 12.44 2.17
C GLY A 261 -0.35 13.54 2.55
N PRO A 262 -1.57 13.17 2.90
CA PRO A 262 -2.63 14.11 3.25
C PRO A 262 -2.37 14.78 4.61
N SER A 263 -3.04 15.94 4.79
CA SER A 263 -3.08 16.68 6.05
C SER A 263 -4.53 16.90 6.48
N LYS A 264 -4.90 16.50 7.71
CA LYS A 264 -6.28 16.61 8.24
C LYS A 264 -6.27 16.91 9.74
N ARG A 265 -7.32 17.58 10.24
CA ARG A 265 -7.50 17.81 11.67
C ARG A 265 -8.02 16.55 12.39
N PRO A 266 -7.53 16.25 13.62
CA PRO A 266 -8.05 15.15 14.43
C PRO A 266 -9.53 15.37 14.85
N PRO A 267 -10.34 14.28 15.00
CA PRO A 267 -9.99 12.90 14.70
C PRO A 267 -9.99 12.64 13.20
N ALA A 268 -8.96 11.96 12.69
CA ALA A 268 -8.83 11.68 11.27
C ALA A 268 -8.09 10.36 11.00
N THR A 269 -8.36 9.79 9.84
CA THR A 269 -7.52 8.73 9.26
C THR A 269 -6.89 9.29 7.99
N LEU A 270 -5.56 9.20 7.94
CA LEU A 270 -4.74 9.59 6.82
C LEU A 270 -4.21 8.32 6.15
N GLU A 271 -4.13 8.31 4.84
CA GLU A 271 -3.65 7.18 4.06
C GLU A 271 -2.38 7.59 3.32
N ILE A 272 -1.36 6.73 3.36
CA ILE A 272 -0.07 6.95 2.71
C ILE A 272 0.45 5.64 2.12
N GLY A 273 0.99 5.68 0.91
CA GLY A 273 1.58 4.53 0.25
C GLY A 273 3.01 4.25 0.70
N ILE A 274 3.39 2.98 0.75
CA ILE A 274 4.80 2.57 0.80
C ILE A 274 5.07 1.72 -0.44
N SER A 275 6.07 2.15 -1.21
CA SER A 275 6.49 1.48 -2.44
C SER A 275 6.90 0.02 -2.22
N PRO A 276 6.61 -0.90 -3.14
CA PRO A 276 7.12 -2.27 -3.10
C PRO A 276 8.65 -2.35 -3.20
N LEU A 277 9.30 -1.30 -3.64
CA LEU A 277 10.77 -1.20 -3.67
C LEU A 277 11.39 -0.88 -2.31
N ALA A 278 10.61 -0.38 -1.36
CA ALA A 278 11.12 0.05 -0.07
C ALA A 278 11.67 -1.13 0.74
N THR A 279 12.95 -1.06 1.09
CA THR A 279 13.60 -1.98 2.04
C THR A 279 13.60 -1.40 3.45
N VAL A 280 13.67 -0.07 3.55
CA VAL A 280 13.50 0.68 4.78
C VAL A 280 12.63 1.89 4.50
N GLY A 281 11.63 2.11 5.34
CA GLY A 281 10.75 3.26 5.29
C GLY A 281 10.57 3.91 6.66
N SER A 282 10.17 5.17 6.67
CA SER A 282 9.73 5.87 7.87
C SER A 282 8.46 6.65 7.58
N ILE A 283 7.40 6.32 8.28
CA ILE A 283 6.18 7.14 8.26
C ILE A 283 6.39 8.26 9.25
N VAL A 284 6.53 9.49 8.75
CA VAL A 284 6.69 10.70 9.56
C VAL A 284 5.33 11.37 9.74
N VAL A 285 4.99 11.68 10.97
CA VAL A 285 3.72 12.33 11.32
C VAL A 285 4.00 13.64 12.04
N ASP A 286 3.70 14.75 11.40
CA ASP A 286 3.65 16.06 12.04
C ASP A 286 2.29 16.18 12.74
N LYS A 287 2.30 16.04 14.06
CA LYS A 287 1.09 16.09 14.88
C LYS A 287 0.64 17.53 15.17
N GLY A 288 1.54 18.49 15.05
CA GLY A 288 1.32 19.89 15.44
C GLY A 288 1.10 20.10 16.95
N ASP A 289 0.53 19.09 17.63
CA ASP A 289 0.24 19.10 19.07
C ASP A 289 0.68 17.76 19.70
N PRO A 290 1.50 17.75 20.75
CA PRO A 290 2.00 16.52 21.38
C PRO A 290 0.89 15.64 22.01
N GLU A 291 -0.28 16.20 22.34
CA GLU A 291 -1.41 15.45 22.88
C GLU A 291 -2.15 14.61 21.83
N VAL A 292 -1.81 14.78 20.54
CA VAL A 292 -2.33 13.92 19.48
C VAL A 292 -1.72 12.52 19.58
N LYS A 293 -2.59 11.51 19.63
CA LYS A 293 -2.22 10.09 19.68
C LYS A 293 -2.34 9.48 18.30
N ILE A 294 -1.29 8.79 17.88
CA ILE A 294 -1.21 8.14 16.57
C ILE A 294 -1.37 6.62 16.72
N THR A 295 -2.09 6.03 15.80
CA THR A 295 -2.20 4.57 15.64
C THR A 295 -1.90 4.23 14.18
N TYR A 296 -0.95 3.34 13.96
CA TYR A 296 -0.58 2.85 12.64
C TYR A 296 -1.30 1.54 12.33
N ILE A 297 -1.80 1.43 11.10
CA ILE A 297 -2.50 0.25 10.58
C ILE A 297 -1.81 -0.13 9.27
N ASP A 298 -1.38 -1.38 9.19
CA ASP A 298 -0.68 -1.90 8.01
C ASP A 298 -1.63 -2.12 6.81
N PRO A 299 -1.10 -2.37 5.61
CA PRO A 299 -1.92 -2.66 4.42
C PRO A 299 -2.83 -3.88 4.56
N ALA A 300 -2.51 -4.83 5.44
CA ALA A 300 -3.36 -5.98 5.75
C ALA A 300 -4.54 -5.62 6.68
N GLY A 301 -4.58 -4.40 7.23
CA GLY A 301 -5.63 -3.90 8.12
C GLY A 301 -5.35 -4.13 9.60
N ASP A 302 -4.16 -4.57 9.97
CA ASP A 302 -3.79 -4.87 11.34
C ASP A 302 -3.11 -3.68 12.02
N LYS A 303 -3.41 -3.50 13.31
CA LYS A 303 -2.77 -2.49 14.13
C LYS A 303 -1.33 -2.89 14.44
N VAL A 304 -0.40 -2.02 14.11
CA VAL A 304 1.03 -2.24 14.31
C VAL A 304 1.44 -1.87 15.74
N PRO A 305 2.30 -2.68 16.40
CA PRO A 305 2.87 -2.32 17.69
C PRO A 305 3.73 -1.05 17.58
N THR A 306 3.53 -0.12 18.52
CA THR A 306 4.37 1.09 18.63
C THR A 306 5.58 0.90 19.56
N THR A 307 5.73 -0.28 20.13
CA THR A 307 6.95 -0.69 20.84
C THR A 307 7.95 -1.26 19.86
N SER A 308 9.21 -0.86 19.94
CA SER A 308 10.28 -1.40 19.10
C SER A 308 10.28 -2.94 19.12
N GLY A 309 10.31 -3.57 17.94
CA GLY A 309 10.27 -5.02 17.83
C GLY A 309 9.96 -5.54 16.43
N ARG A 310 9.81 -6.87 16.33
CA ARG A 310 9.43 -7.55 15.09
C ARG A 310 7.94 -7.92 15.12
N TYR A 311 7.26 -7.69 14.00
CA TYR A 311 5.88 -8.08 13.80
C TYR A 311 5.65 -8.40 12.32
N LYS A 312 5.11 -9.56 11.99
CA LYS A 312 4.81 -10.02 10.62
C LYS A 312 5.98 -9.88 9.62
N GLY A 313 7.19 -10.18 10.05
CA GLY A 313 8.39 -10.08 9.20
C GLY A 313 9.04 -8.72 9.17
N SER A 314 8.32 -7.64 9.49
CA SER A 314 8.86 -6.28 9.57
C SER A 314 9.42 -5.99 10.97
N ARG A 315 10.40 -5.07 11.05
CA ARG A 315 10.89 -4.52 12.31
C ARG A 315 10.47 -3.07 12.43
N PHE A 316 10.00 -2.68 13.60
CA PHE A 316 9.48 -1.35 13.90
C PHE A 316 10.32 -0.65 14.98
N GLU A 317 10.53 0.66 14.80
CA GLU A 317 11.12 1.56 15.78
C GLU A 317 10.34 2.86 15.77
N LEU A 318 9.80 3.26 16.94
CA LEU A 318 9.07 4.51 17.10
C LEU A 318 9.98 5.57 17.74
N ALA A 319 10.02 6.76 17.15
CA ALA A 319 10.70 7.93 17.68
C ALA A 319 9.73 9.12 17.78
N GLY A 320 9.94 10.00 18.78
CA GLY A 320 9.19 11.25 18.89
C GLY A 320 7.73 11.12 19.37
N GLY A 321 7.32 10.00 19.92
CA GLY A 321 5.92 9.75 20.33
C GLY A 321 5.33 10.78 21.30
N THR A 322 6.14 11.41 22.14
CA THR A 322 5.75 12.48 23.08
C THR A 322 5.90 13.89 22.51
N GLY A 323 6.47 14.04 21.32
CA GLY A 323 6.71 15.33 20.67
C GLY A 323 5.61 15.73 19.69
N THR A 324 5.85 16.83 18.98
CA THR A 324 5.00 17.32 17.90
C THR A 324 5.26 16.60 16.57
N VAL A 325 6.40 15.94 16.42
CA VAL A 325 6.75 15.09 15.29
C VAL A 325 7.02 13.69 15.79
N GLU A 326 6.41 12.70 15.15
CA GLU A 326 6.55 11.29 15.45
C GLU A 326 6.95 10.55 14.18
N ALA A 327 7.87 9.61 14.28
CA ALA A 327 8.33 8.80 13.15
C ALA A 327 8.28 7.31 13.49
N LEU A 328 7.60 6.53 12.67
CA LEU A 328 7.63 5.07 12.71
C LEU A 328 8.55 4.56 11.63
N LYS A 329 9.75 4.12 12.01
CA LYS A 329 10.69 3.46 11.13
C LYS A 329 10.30 1.99 10.97
N ILE A 330 10.37 1.51 9.74
CA ILE A 330 9.98 0.16 9.35
C ILE A 330 11.09 -0.41 8.46
N VAL A 331 11.69 -1.51 8.90
CA VAL A 331 12.59 -2.32 8.06
C VAL A 331 11.76 -3.45 7.45
N ASP A 332 11.93 -3.71 6.17
CA ASP A 332 11.11 -4.62 5.36
C ASP A 332 9.60 -4.28 5.47
N PRO A 333 9.19 -3.05 5.12
CA PRO A 333 7.80 -2.65 5.24
C PRO A 333 6.90 -3.48 4.31
N LEU A 334 5.67 -3.74 4.75
CA LEU A 334 4.63 -4.25 3.85
C LEU A 334 4.32 -3.17 2.82
N PRO A 335 4.40 -3.47 1.51
CA PRO A 335 4.05 -2.52 0.48
C PRO A 335 2.53 -2.28 0.43
N GLY A 336 2.14 -1.09 -0.02
CA GLY A 336 0.74 -0.72 -0.19
C GLY A 336 0.30 0.41 0.72
N THR A 337 -1.00 0.58 0.89
CA THR A 337 -1.59 1.72 1.60
C THR A 337 -1.63 1.49 3.11
N TRP A 338 -0.86 2.27 3.84
CA TRP A 338 -0.87 2.35 5.29
C TRP A 338 -1.90 3.38 5.76
N LYS A 339 -2.51 3.15 6.92
CA LYS A 339 -3.44 4.09 7.55
C LYS A 339 -2.87 4.60 8.86
N VAL A 340 -2.84 5.92 8.99
CA VAL A 340 -2.41 6.64 10.20
C VAL A 340 -3.65 7.27 10.82
N LYS A 341 -4.09 6.74 11.97
CA LYS A 341 -5.23 7.24 12.71
C LYS A 341 -4.75 8.23 13.76
N ALA A 342 -5.21 9.48 13.65
CA ALA A 342 -4.90 10.56 14.57
C ALA A 342 -6.12 10.86 15.45
N GLU A 343 -5.95 10.80 16.76
CA GLU A 343 -6.97 11.10 17.76
C GLU A 343 -6.42 12.14 18.76
N ALA A 344 -7.25 13.09 19.16
CA ALA A 344 -6.86 14.12 20.12
C ALA A 344 -8.00 14.42 21.10
N PRO A 345 -7.67 14.79 22.36
CA PRO A 345 -8.64 15.29 23.32
C PRO A 345 -9.32 16.57 22.82
N GLU A 346 -10.43 16.92 23.46
CA GLU A 346 -11.08 18.20 23.21
C GLU A 346 -10.14 19.35 23.61
N GLY A 347 -10.02 20.38 22.73
CA GLY A 347 -9.05 21.47 22.90
C GLY A 347 -7.72 21.27 22.13
N HIS A 348 -7.35 20.05 21.76
CA HIS A 348 -6.12 19.71 21.02
C HIS A 348 -6.36 19.33 19.55
N ARG A 349 -7.50 19.80 18.96
CA ARG A 349 -7.93 19.42 17.59
C ARG A 349 -7.80 20.58 16.58
N SER A 350 -7.21 21.69 16.99
CA SER A 350 -7.17 22.90 16.15
C SER A 350 -6.14 22.83 15.02
N LEU A 351 -5.04 22.12 15.24
CA LEU A 351 -3.96 21.97 14.27
C LEU A 351 -4.18 20.74 13.39
N PRO A 352 -3.82 20.82 12.10
CA PRO A 352 -3.84 19.64 11.23
C PRO A 352 -2.69 18.71 11.56
N VAL A 353 -2.92 17.41 11.39
CA VAL A 353 -1.91 16.35 11.39
C VAL A 353 -1.57 16.09 9.93
N ALA A 354 -0.28 16.13 9.59
CA ALA A 354 0.23 15.77 8.27
C ALA A 354 1.03 14.47 8.34
N VAL A 355 1.01 13.69 7.26
CA VAL A 355 1.77 12.45 7.14
C VAL A 355 2.62 12.48 5.88
N SER A 356 3.82 11.94 5.96
CA SER A 356 4.71 11.70 4.82
C SER A 356 5.44 10.37 4.99
N VAL A 357 6.06 9.89 3.92
CA VAL A 357 6.95 8.72 3.96
C VAL A 357 8.31 9.10 3.40
N LEU A 358 9.34 8.74 4.16
CA LEU A 358 10.73 8.75 3.72
C LEU A 358 11.17 7.30 3.55
N TRP A 359 11.74 6.93 2.41
CA TRP A 359 12.15 5.56 2.18
C TRP A 359 13.36 5.43 1.27
N GLN A 360 14.09 4.35 1.42
CA GLN A 360 15.09 3.86 0.50
C GLN A 360 14.80 2.41 0.14
N GLY A 361 15.29 1.97 -1.00
CA GLY A 361 14.98 0.64 -1.47
C GLY A 361 15.97 0.10 -2.48
N GLU A 362 15.63 -1.07 -2.99
CA GLU A 362 16.36 -1.76 -4.02
C GLU A 362 15.46 -1.96 -5.23
N LEU A 363 15.93 -1.52 -6.38
CA LEU A 363 15.35 -1.83 -7.67
C LEU A 363 16.28 -2.84 -8.35
N ARG A 364 15.73 -3.90 -8.88
CA ARG A 364 16.45 -4.88 -9.69
C ARG A 364 15.95 -4.86 -11.11
N GLY A 365 16.85 -5.22 -12.02
CA GLY A 365 16.53 -5.46 -13.40
C GLY A 365 16.62 -6.95 -13.73
N ALA A 366 15.80 -7.38 -14.69
CA ALA A 366 16.00 -8.62 -15.44
C ALA A 366 16.25 -8.25 -16.89
N ILE A 367 17.44 -8.58 -17.39
CA ILE A 367 17.83 -8.26 -18.76
C ILE A 367 17.75 -9.51 -19.62
N THR A 368 17.21 -9.35 -20.83
CA THR A 368 17.13 -10.42 -21.84
C THR A 368 17.59 -9.90 -23.19
N MET A 369 18.18 -10.78 -23.97
CA MET A 369 18.63 -10.55 -25.35
C MET A 369 17.93 -11.55 -26.24
N ASP A 370 17.26 -11.10 -27.30
CA ASP A 370 16.52 -11.93 -28.24
C ASP A 370 16.94 -11.62 -29.70
N PRO A 371 17.49 -12.59 -30.41
CA PRO A 371 17.84 -13.96 -30.02
C PRO A 371 19.03 -13.98 -29.04
N PRO A 372 19.11 -15.00 -28.13
CA PRO A 372 20.19 -15.10 -27.12
C PRO A 372 21.55 -15.52 -27.73
N SER A 373 21.54 -16.09 -28.91
CA SER A 373 22.73 -16.46 -29.71
C SER A 373 22.58 -15.94 -31.12
N PRO A 374 22.78 -14.63 -31.34
CA PRO A 374 22.60 -14.00 -32.67
C PRO A 374 23.75 -14.27 -33.60
N GLN A 375 23.50 -14.14 -34.89
CA GLN A 375 24.56 -14.12 -35.92
C GLN A 375 25.18 -12.72 -36.04
N ALA A 376 26.42 -12.66 -36.58
CA ALA A 376 27.01 -11.39 -36.99
C ALA A 376 26.08 -10.70 -38.04
N GLY A 377 25.90 -9.39 -37.91
CA GLY A 377 24.96 -8.61 -38.73
C GLY A 377 23.48 -8.72 -38.34
N GLU A 378 23.13 -9.61 -37.42
CA GLU A 378 21.75 -9.77 -36.98
C GLU A 378 21.30 -8.66 -36.05
N LYS A 379 20.01 -8.32 -36.12
CA LYS A 379 19.38 -7.35 -35.26
C LYS A 379 18.82 -8.04 -34.00
N VAL A 380 19.27 -7.59 -32.85
CA VAL A 380 18.89 -8.12 -31.52
C VAL A 380 18.01 -7.13 -30.78
N THR A 381 16.98 -7.62 -30.13
CA THR A 381 16.16 -6.86 -29.20
C THR A 381 16.66 -7.13 -27.78
N VAL A 382 16.91 -6.07 -27.03
CA VAL A 382 17.30 -6.13 -25.63
C VAL A 382 16.18 -5.54 -24.78
N THR A 383 15.76 -6.26 -23.77
CA THR A 383 14.71 -5.82 -22.84
C THR A 383 15.23 -5.88 -21.41
N MET A 384 15.10 -4.76 -20.67
CA MET A 384 15.36 -4.65 -19.25
C MET A 384 14.03 -4.43 -18.54
N ARG A 385 13.58 -5.38 -17.72
CA ARG A 385 12.36 -5.28 -16.92
C ARG A 385 12.68 -4.94 -15.48
N LEU A 386 11.86 -4.07 -14.88
CA LEU A 386 12.01 -3.65 -13.52
C LEU A 386 11.30 -4.60 -12.57
N GLN A 387 11.97 -4.96 -11.49
CA GLN A 387 11.42 -5.84 -10.47
C GLN A 387 11.99 -5.55 -9.08
N THR A 388 11.29 -6.01 -8.04
CA THR A 388 11.80 -6.02 -6.67
C THR A 388 12.87 -7.10 -6.52
N ARG A 389 13.58 -7.11 -5.37
CA ARG A 389 14.56 -8.16 -5.04
C ARG A 389 13.95 -9.57 -4.98
N GLU A 390 12.64 -9.69 -4.79
CA GLU A 390 11.92 -10.96 -4.77
C GLU A 390 11.41 -11.40 -6.16
N GLY A 391 11.55 -10.55 -7.18
CA GLY A 391 11.06 -10.83 -8.53
C GLY A 391 9.61 -10.41 -8.74
N TYR A 392 9.08 -9.47 -7.95
CA TYR A 392 7.79 -8.85 -8.23
C TYR A 392 7.97 -7.74 -9.26
N GLU A 393 7.17 -7.76 -10.30
CA GLU A 393 7.22 -6.80 -11.39
C GLU A 393 6.80 -5.39 -10.92
N ILE A 394 7.53 -4.37 -11.35
CA ILE A 394 7.26 -2.96 -11.06
C ILE A 394 6.68 -2.33 -12.31
N LYS A 395 5.40 -1.95 -12.24
CA LYS A 395 4.65 -1.34 -13.35
C LYS A 395 4.18 0.08 -13.07
N ASP A 396 4.16 0.52 -11.81
CA ASP A 396 3.73 1.88 -11.47
C ASP A 396 4.86 2.87 -11.79
N PRO A 397 4.68 3.80 -12.74
CA PRO A 397 5.72 4.77 -13.10
C PRO A 397 6.21 5.63 -11.93
N ARG A 398 5.39 5.80 -10.89
CA ARG A 398 5.76 6.55 -9.69
C ARG A 398 6.88 5.85 -8.91
N ASP A 399 6.93 4.52 -8.92
CA ASP A 399 7.96 3.76 -8.22
C ASP A 399 9.34 3.94 -8.85
N TYR A 400 9.43 4.22 -10.15
CA TYR A 400 10.70 4.41 -10.86
C TYR A 400 10.84 5.80 -11.51
N GLU A 401 10.12 6.80 -11.02
CA GLU A 401 10.27 8.18 -11.46
C GLU A 401 11.73 8.65 -11.33
N GLY A 402 12.26 9.25 -12.39
CA GLY A 402 13.65 9.72 -12.44
C GLY A 402 14.69 8.61 -12.64
N LEU A 403 14.27 7.38 -12.94
CA LEU A 403 15.17 6.28 -13.28
C LEU A 403 16.00 6.63 -14.54
N ARG A 404 17.28 6.30 -14.47
CA ARG A 404 18.22 6.38 -15.59
C ARG A 404 18.74 4.99 -15.88
N VAL A 405 18.63 4.58 -17.13
CA VAL A 405 19.16 3.33 -17.65
C VAL A 405 20.38 3.66 -18.52
N ARG A 406 21.51 3.03 -18.24
CA ARG A 406 22.71 3.06 -19.09
C ARG A 406 23.00 1.65 -19.51
N SER A 407 23.09 1.42 -20.81
CA SER A 407 23.31 0.09 -21.35
C SER A 407 24.31 0.10 -22.47
N GLU A 408 25.04 -1.01 -22.59
CA GLU A 408 26.06 -1.22 -23.59
C GLU A 408 26.12 -2.70 -24.01
N LEU A 409 26.49 -2.91 -25.25
CA LEU A 409 26.88 -4.21 -25.81
C LEU A 409 28.38 -4.25 -25.93
N THR A 410 29.00 -5.28 -25.39
CA THR A 410 30.43 -5.60 -25.51
C THR A 410 30.60 -7.01 -26.06
N GLY A 411 31.73 -7.29 -26.66
CA GLY A 411 32.06 -8.61 -27.21
C GLY A 411 33.42 -8.64 -27.89
N ASP A 412 33.76 -9.81 -28.38
CA ASP A 412 35.00 -10.01 -29.12
C ASP A 412 34.86 -9.46 -30.57
N GLY A 413 35.97 -8.90 -31.10
CA GLY A 413 36.04 -8.40 -32.49
C GLY A 413 35.59 -6.94 -32.69
N PHE A 414 34.91 -6.30 -31.71
CA PHE A 414 34.39 -4.93 -31.88
C PHE A 414 34.53 -4.09 -30.57
N SER A 415 34.40 -2.76 -30.73
CA SER A 415 34.38 -1.84 -29.58
C SER A 415 33.01 -1.77 -28.94
N ALA A 416 32.94 -1.48 -27.64
CA ALA A 416 31.70 -1.31 -26.91
C ALA A 416 30.72 -0.37 -27.62
N LEU A 417 29.48 -0.81 -27.77
CA LEU A 417 28.39 -0.08 -28.42
C LEU A 417 27.40 0.37 -27.33
N ALA A 418 27.15 1.68 -27.29
CA ALA A 418 26.08 2.21 -26.44
C ALA A 418 24.70 1.73 -26.97
N LEU A 419 23.86 1.30 -26.04
CA LEU A 419 22.52 0.81 -26.33
C LEU A 419 21.51 1.76 -25.67
N ASP A 420 20.49 2.18 -26.40
CA ASP A 420 19.43 3.03 -25.88
C ASP A 420 18.20 2.15 -25.57
N LEU A 421 17.93 1.98 -24.27
CA LEU A 421 16.77 1.25 -23.77
C LEU A 421 15.74 2.26 -23.24
N ALA A 422 14.52 2.22 -23.77
CA ALA A 422 13.45 3.16 -23.43
C ALA A 422 12.13 2.45 -23.15
N ASP A 423 11.39 3.00 -22.18
CA ASP A 423 10.03 2.62 -21.81
C ASP A 423 9.08 3.73 -22.28
N ASN A 424 8.80 3.77 -23.59
CA ASN A 424 8.11 4.90 -24.22
C ASN A 424 7.00 4.50 -25.20
N GLY A 425 6.72 3.21 -25.37
CA GLY A 425 5.71 2.66 -26.28
C GLY A 425 6.03 2.88 -27.76
N LYS A 426 7.32 2.96 -28.12
CA LYS A 426 7.75 3.22 -29.50
C LYS A 426 8.82 2.24 -29.95
N GLY A 427 8.76 1.89 -31.26
CA GLY A 427 9.74 0.99 -31.87
C GLY A 427 9.59 -0.43 -31.33
N PRO A 428 10.64 -1.01 -30.70
CA PRO A 428 10.56 -2.35 -30.15
C PRO A 428 9.81 -2.44 -28.82
N ASP A 429 9.55 -1.29 -28.17
CA ASP A 429 8.81 -1.20 -26.93
C ASP A 429 7.30 -1.13 -27.23
N PRO A 430 6.48 -2.12 -26.80
CA PRO A 430 5.06 -2.16 -27.15
C PRO A 430 4.20 -1.21 -26.33
N ASP A 431 4.53 -1.03 -25.03
CA ASP A 431 3.69 -0.33 -24.05
C ASP A 431 4.51 0.70 -23.26
N ALA A 432 4.07 1.95 -23.27
CA ALA A 432 4.76 3.01 -22.53
C ALA A 432 4.49 2.92 -21.02
N SER A 433 5.53 3.16 -20.22
CA SER A 433 5.43 3.26 -18.76
C SER A 433 4.92 1.97 -18.11
N ASP A 434 5.36 0.82 -18.60
CA ASP A 434 5.03 -0.49 -18.07
C ASP A 434 6.16 -1.14 -17.25
N GLY A 435 7.32 -0.44 -17.13
CA GLY A 435 8.51 -0.90 -16.43
C GLY A 435 9.41 -1.80 -17.27
N SER A 436 9.18 -1.88 -18.59
CA SER A 436 9.99 -2.63 -19.55
C SER A 436 10.73 -1.67 -20.48
N PHE A 437 12.03 -1.57 -20.33
CA PHE A 437 12.90 -0.72 -21.15
C PHE A 437 13.45 -1.54 -22.31
N THR A 438 13.04 -1.24 -23.53
CA THR A 438 13.39 -2.04 -24.70
C THR A 438 14.16 -1.21 -25.72
N GLY A 439 15.12 -1.84 -26.38
CA GLY A 439 15.93 -1.27 -27.44
C GLY A 439 16.41 -2.33 -28.41
N THR A 440 16.96 -1.90 -29.55
CA THR A 440 17.54 -2.82 -30.53
C THR A 440 18.96 -2.42 -30.88
N VAL A 441 19.79 -3.40 -31.15
CA VAL A 441 21.16 -3.25 -31.63
C VAL A 441 21.43 -4.23 -32.75
N THR A 442 22.24 -3.84 -33.74
CA THR A 442 22.73 -4.76 -34.74
C THR A 442 24.11 -5.26 -34.33
N ILE A 443 24.27 -6.57 -34.28
CA ILE A 443 25.56 -7.20 -33.96
C ILE A 443 26.55 -6.83 -35.09
N PRO A 444 27.75 -6.34 -34.75
CA PRO A 444 28.76 -6.02 -35.77
C PRO A 444 29.10 -7.23 -36.65
N GLU A 445 29.42 -6.97 -37.92
CA GLU A 445 29.81 -8.02 -38.88
C GLU A 445 31.11 -8.74 -38.49
N ASP A 446 31.98 -8.07 -37.73
CA ASP A 446 33.26 -8.56 -37.24
C ASP A 446 33.16 -9.16 -35.81
N ALA A 447 31.95 -9.23 -35.24
CA ALA A 447 31.73 -9.87 -33.96
C ALA A 447 31.95 -11.38 -34.05
N ASP A 448 32.71 -11.92 -33.11
CA ASP A 448 32.99 -13.36 -32.99
C ASP A 448 33.03 -13.75 -31.48
N GLY A 449 32.62 -14.96 -31.13
CA GLY A 449 32.70 -15.46 -29.79
C GLY A 449 31.70 -14.83 -28.82
N ALA A 450 32.18 -14.45 -27.63
CA ALA A 450 31.31 -14.01 -26.53
C ALA A 450 30.72 -12.62 -26.73
N LEU A 451 29.46 -12.48 -26.37
CA LEU A 451 28.72 -11.21 -26.33
C LEU A 451 28.26 -10.96 -24.88
N THR A 452 28.30 -9.71 -24.45
CA THR A 452 27.74 -9.29 -23.16
C THR A 452 26.94 -8.01 -23.35
N VAL A 453 25.66 -8.07 -23.03
CA VAL A 453 24.82 -6.87 -22.85
C VAL A 453 24.81 -6.54 -21.36
N SER A 454 25.15 -5.30 -21.02
CA SER A 454 25.04 -4.81 -19.63
C SER A 454 24.11 -3.60 -19.56
N ALA A 455 23.37 -3.50 -18.44
CA ALA A 455 22.57 -2.32 -18.16
C ALA A 455 22.65 -1.98 -16.67
N THR A 456 22.86 -0.68 -16.39
CA THR A 456 22.92 -0.12 -15.06
C THR A 456 21.71 0.78 -14.81
N LEU A 457 20.99 0.48 -13.74
CA LEU A 457 19.81 1.21 -13.25
C LEU A 457 20.24 2.15 -12.13
N THR A 458 19.88 3.43 -12.22
CA THR A 458 20.14 4.40 -11.15
C THR A 458 18.95 5.32 -10.96
N ALA A 459 18.50 5.49 -9.70
CA ALA A 459 17.44 6.43 -9.34
C ALA A 459 17.67 6.97 -7.93
N SER A 460 17.09 8.13 -7.63
CA SER A 460 17.17 8.72 -6.29
C SER A 460 16.55 7.77 -5.24
N GLY A 461 17.22 7.57 -4.11
CA GLY A 461 16.74 6.69 -3.03
C GLY A 461 16.75 5.20 -3.32
N LEU A 462 17.30 4.78 -4.45
CA LEU A 462 17.41 3.38 -4.83
C LEU A 462 18.89 2.98 -5.01
N SER A 463 19.24 1.81 -4.50
CA SER A 463 20.57 1.24 -4.76
C SER A 463 20.73 1.00 -6.27
N ALA A 464 21.90 1.38 -6.80
CA ALA A 464 22.21 1.09 -8.20
C ALA A 464 22.24 -0.43 -8.42
N ASP A 465 21.65 -0.88 -9.52
CA ASP A 465 21.69 -2.29 -9.93
C ASP A 465 22.32 -2.39 -11.33
N THR A 466 23.28 -3.28 -11.49
CA THR A 466 23.88 -3.58 -12.80
C THR A 466 23.61 -5.03 -13.15
N ARG A 467 22.99 -5.23 -14.29
CA ARG A 467 22.70 -6.56 -14.83
C ARG A 467 23.42 -6.78 -16.12
N SER A 468 23.88 -8.01 -16.32
CA SER A 468 24.55 -8.41 -17.54
C SER A 468 23.94 -9.72 -18.03
N GLU A 469 23.74 -9.78 -19.33
CA GLU A 469 23.35 -10.96 -20.07
C GLU A 469 24.47 -11.35 -21.01
N THR A 470 24.86 -12.60 -20.98
CA THR A 470 25.90 -13.15 -21.86
C THR A 470 25.30 -14.04 -22.91
N GLY A 471 25.75 -13.89 -24.14
CA GLY A 471 25.43 -14.72 -25.28
C GLY A 471 26.71 -15.07 -26.05
N GLU A 472 26.54 -15.73 -27.16
CA GLU A 472 27.63 -16.09 -28.06
C GLU A 472 27.18 -15.87 -29.49
N VAL A 473 28.04 -15.30 -30.36
CA VAL A 473 27.78 -15.14 -31.78
C VAL A 473 27.64 -16.53 -32.41
N ALA A 474 26.50 -16.83 -33.01
CA ALA A 474 26.28 -18.08 -33.68
C ALA A 474 27.02 -18.07 -35.02
N PRO A 475 27.79 -19.13 -35.36
CA PRO A 475 28.52 -19.21 -36.67
C PRO A 475 27.57 -19.39 -37.85
N GLY A 476 26.30 -19.56 -37.63
CA GLY A 476 25.26 -19.77 -38.63
C GLY A 476 23.93 -20.14 -37.99
N GLU A 477 23.00 -20.66 -38.80
CA GLU A 477 21.71 -21.11 -38.26
C GLU A 477 21.89 -22.25 -37.27
N LEU A 478 21.31 -22.11 -36.05
CA LEU A 478 21.41 -23.12 -35.01
C LEU A 478 20.72 -24.41 -35.42
N PRO A 479 21.40 -25.57 -35.31
CA PRO A 479 20.84 -26.87 -35.70
C PRO A 479 19.81 -27.39 -34.69
N VAL A 480 19.84 -26.89 -33.47
CA VAL A 480 18.84 -27.15 -32.45
C VAL A 480 18.14 -25.85 -32.10
N LYS A 481 16.80 -25.84 -32.13
CA LYS A 481 15.98 -24.67 -31.81
C LYS A 481 14.89 -25.09 -30.82
N ALA A 482 14.50 -24.15 -29.96
CA ALA A 482 13.47 -24.38 -28.95
C ALA A 482 12.74 -23.06 -28.57
N PRO A 483 12.12 -22.34 -29.54
CA PRO A 483 11.36 -21.13 -29.21
C PRO A 483 10.19 -21.45 -28.27
N LEU A 484 9.98 -20.57 -27.31
CA LEU A 484 8.95 -20.68 -26.28
C LEU A 484 7.78 -19.76 -26.58
N GLU A 485 6.58 -20.30 -26.56
CA GLU A 485 5.34 -19.54 -26.47
C GLU A 485 4.72 -19.70 -25.09
N LEU A 486 4.90 -18.72 -24.23
CA LEU A 486 4.33 -18.69 -22.89
C LEU A 486 3.47 -17.44 -22.75
N PRO A 487 2.13 -17.56 -22.82
CA PRO A 487 1.25 -16.41 -22.67
C PRO A 487 1.33 -15.87 -21.23
N ALA A 488 1.23 -14.53 -21.11
CA ALA A 488 1.04 -13.91 -19.79
C ALA A 488 -0.21 -14.50 -19.13
N GLY A 489 -0.04 -15.05 -17.93
CA GLY A 489 -1.10 -15.82 -17.25
C GLY A 489 -1.46 -15.26 -15.90
N SER A 490 -2.69 -15.57 -15.45
CA SER A 490 -3.13 -15.33 -14.08
C SER A 490 -3.46 -16.65 -13.42
N THR A 491 -2.95 -16.87 -12.21
CA THR A 491 -3.22 -18.07 -11.43
C THR A 491 -3.26 -17.75 -9.93
N HIS A 492 -3.47 -18.75 -9.11
CA HIS A 492 -3.44 -18.62 -7.64
C HIS A 492 -2.20 -19.33 -7.06
N PRO A 493 -1.83 -19.11 -5.81
CA PRO A 493 -0.75 -19.83 -5.16
C PRO A 493 -0.94 -21.34 -5.29
N GLY A 494 0.12 -22.03 -5.72
CA GLY A 494 0.08 -23.47 -6.04
C GLY A 494 -0.47 -23.82 -7.43
N GLY A 495 -0.97 -22.84 -8.18
CA GLY A 495 -1.45 -23.04 -9.54
C GLY A 495 -0.35 -23.03 -10.60
N THR A 496 -0.73 -23.16 -11.87
CA THR A 496 0.17 -23.31 -13.00
C THR A 496 -0.22 -22.42 -14.15
N VAL A 497 0.80 -22.06 -14.97
CA VAL A 497 0.63 -21.46 -16.29
C VAL A 497 1.28 -22.40 -17.30
N THR A 498 0.60 -22.73 -18.37
CA THR A 498 1.07 -23.65 -19.40
C THR A 498 1.46 -22.89 -20.66
N GLY A 499 2.59 -23.26 -21.24
CA GLY A 499 3.10 -22.78 -22.52
C GLY A 499 3.52 -23.93 -23.41
N THR A 500 4.00 -23.61 -24.59
CA THR A 500 4.48 -24.55 -25.58
C THR A 500 5.90 -24.21 -26.02
N LEU A 501 6.72 -25.23 -26.16
CA LEU A 501 8.09 -25.17 -26.65
C LEU A 501 8.15 -25.90 -27.99
N ASP A 502 8.41 -25.16 -29.07
CA ASP A 502 8.56 -25.74 -30.39
C ASP A 502 10.01 -26.20 -30.61
N VAL A 503 10.21 -27.49 -30.58
CA VAL A 503 11.56 -28.07 -30.64
C VAL A 503 11.90 -28.58 -32.01
N SER A 504 13.13 -28.33 -32.44
CA SER A 504 13.71 -28.87 -33.66
C SER A 504 15.16 -29.26 -33.45
N ASN A 505 15.50 -30.50 -33.75
CA ASN A 505 16.87 -31.02 -33.79
C ASN A 505 17.16 -31.53 -35.20
N THR A 506 17.99 -30.83 -35.96
CA THR A 506 18.38 -31.22 -37.30
C THR A 506 19.69 -32.01 -37.35
N THR A 507 20.29 -32.31 -36.22
CA THR A 507 21.52 -33.10 -36.09
C THR A 507 21.26 -34.60 -36.12
N ASP A 508 22.32 -35.37 -36.32
CA ASP A 508 22.32 -36.86 -36.24
C ASP A 508 22.51 -37.38 -34.79
N ALA A 509 22.59 -36.47 -33.78
CA ALA A 509 22.82 -36.81 -32.37
C ALA A 509 21.62 -36.42 -31.52
N PRO A 510 21.39 -37.09 -30.39
CA PRO A 510 20.41 -36.65 -29.39
C PRO A 510 20.91 -35.41 -28.65
N HIS A 511 20.04 -34.46 -28.38
CA HIS A 511 20.30 -33.25 -27.57
C HIS A 511 19.46 -33.22 -26.34
N THR A 512 20.02 -32.70 -25.25
CA THR A 512 19.33 -32.61 -23.96
C THR A 512 19.18 -31.17 -23.54
N LEU A 513 17.93 -30.71 -23.49
CA LEU A 513 17.55 -29.36 -23.12
C LEU A 513 17.23 -29.28 -21.63
N ARG A 514 17.88 -28.37 -20.91
CA ARG A 514 17.59 -28.02 -19.50
C ARG A 514 16.72 -26.76 -19.48
N LEU A 515 15.60 -26.84 -18.75
CA LEU A 515 14.65 -25.76 -18.61
C LEU A 515 14.72 -25.20 -17.16
N SER A 516 14.75 -23.88 -17.06
CA SER A 516 14.81 -23.20 -15.74
C SER A 516 14.10 -21.85 -15.81
N VAL A 517 13.76 -21.32 -14.63
CA VAL A 517 13.31 -19.94 -14.43
C VAL A 517 14.27 -19.23 -13.48
N ALA A 518 14.81 -18.11 -13.91
CA ALA A 518 15.72 -17.23 -13.16
C ALA A 518 15.07 -15.88 -12.85
N ASP A 519 15.82 -14.96 -12.23
CA ASP A 519 15.43 -13.58 -11.92
C ASP A 519 14.20 -13.43 -11.01
N VAL A 520 13.83 -14.48 -10.32
CA VAL A 520 12.79 -14.51 -9.29
C VAL A 520 13.34 -15.18 -8.04
N LYS A 521 12.83 -14.81 -6.87
CA LYS A 521 13.27 -15.41 -5.60
C LYS A 521 13.12 -16.94 -5.67
N ASP A 522 14.17 -17.63 -5.23
CA ASP A 522 14.23 -19.09 -5.26
C ASP A 522 12.96 -19.76 -4.72
N GLY A 523 12.42 -20.64 -5.52
CA GLY A 523 11.24 -21.43 -5.18
C GLY A 523 9.90 -20.73 -5.42
N LEU A 524 9.82 -19.44 -5.81
CA LEU A 524 8.53 -18.81 -6.13
C LEU A 524 7.94 -19.31 -7.45
N LEU A 525 8.79 -19.53 -8.45
CA LEU A 525 8.43 -20.18 -9.71
C LEU A 525 9.28 -21.43 -9.94
N SER A 526 8.71 -22.41 -10.59
CA SER A 526 9.42 -23.62 -11.03
C SER A 526 8.87 -24.09 -12.36
N VAL A 527 9.69 -24.78 -13.17
CA VAL A 527 9.30 -25.29 -14.48
C VAL A 527 9.26 -26.81 -14.48
N GLU A 528 8.30 -27.36 -15.18
CA GLU A 528 8.13 -28.80 -15.46
C GLU A 528 7.81 -29.03 -16.94
N PRO A 529 8.49 -29.95 -17.63
CA PRO A 529 9.63 -30.75 -17.16
C PRO A 529 10.91 -29.90 -17.00
N LYS A 530 11.83 -30.30 -16.11
CA LYS A 530 13.13 -29.61 -15.98
C LYS A 530 14.10 -29.94 -17.09
N GLN A 531 13.85 -31.03 -17.82
CA GLN A 531 14.72 -31.52 -18.87
C GLN A 531 13.92 -32.22 -19.94
N ILE A 532 14.31 -31.99 -21.22
CA ILE A 532 13.74 -32.63 -22.41
C ILE A 532 14.89 -33.20 -23.23
N THR A 533 14.77 -34.43 -23.68
CA THR A 533 15.75 -35.02 -24.61
C THR A 533 15.13 -35.12 -26.00
N LEU A 534 15.79 -34.56 -26.98
CA LEU A 534 15.41 -34.57 -28.38
C LEU A 534 16.19 -35.69 -29.09
N LYS A 535 15.51 -36.50 -29.88
CA LYS A 535 16.15 -37.49 -30.74
C LYS A 535 16.71 -36.83 -31.99
N PRO A 536 17.65 -37.49 -32.70
CA PRO A 536 18.10 -37.07 -34.04
C PRO A 536 16.91 -36.82 -35.00
N GLY A 537 16.88 -35.68 -35.67
CA GLY A 537 15.83 -35.32 -36.63
C GLY A 537 14.46 -35.05 -36.01
N GLU A 538 14.33 -34.94 -34.67
CA GLU A 538 13.06 -34.72 -34.00
C GLU A 538 12.57 -33.27 -34.17
N GLN A 539 11.31 -33.11 -34.57
CA GLN A 539 10.60 -31.84 -34.63
C GLN A 539 9.23 -32.00 -34.00
N GLY A 540 8.74 -30.94 -33.31
CA GLY A 540 7.40 -30.94 -32.73
C GLY A 540 7.27 -30.02 -31.55
N THR A 541 6.08 -29.92 -31.00
CA THR A 541 5.72 -29.07 -29.90
C THR A 541 5.77 -29.87 -28.60
N ARG A 542 6.31 -29.30 -27.52
CA ARG A 542 6.34 -29.84 -26.16
C ARG A 542 5.60 -28.88 -25.22
N GLU A 543 4.74 -29.44 -24.38
CA GLU A 543 4.09 -28.67 -23.33
C GLU A 543 5.07 -28.40 -22.18
N VAL A 544 5.11 -27.17 -21.71
CA VAL A 544 5.88 -26.74 -20.55
C VAL A 544 4.96 -26.05 -19.56
N THR A 545 5.20 -26.27 -18.29
CA THR A 545 4.36 -25.73 -17.23
C THR A 545 5.21 -24.95 -16.24
N VAL A 546 4.85 -23.69 -16.00
CA VAL A 546 5.39 -22.87 -14.93
C VAL A 546 4.46 -22.98 -13.72
N ARG A 547 4.97 -23.46 -12.60
CA ARG A 547 4.25 -23.65 -11.36
C ARG A 547 4.57 -22.55 -10.37
N VAL A 548 3.55 -21.97 -9.77
CA VAL A 548 3.64 -20.96 -8.71
C VAL A 548 3.68 -21.68 -7.34
N SER A 549 4.49 -21.17 -6.42
CA SER A 549 4.60 -21.70 -5.07
C SER A 549 3.30 -21.60 -4.26
N PRO A 550 3.15 -22.42 -3.21
CA PRO A 550 2.01 -22.37 -2.29
C PRO A 550 1.91 -21.02 -1.57
N LYS A 551 0.72 -20.71 -1.03
CA LYS A 551 0.43 -19.45 -0.32
C LYS A 551 1.42 -19.11 0.80
N SER A 552 1.96 -20.10 1.49
CA SER A 552 2.96 -19.91 2.55
C SER A 552 4.23 -19.19 2.09
N ALA A 553 4.58 -19.25 0.80
CA ALA A 553 5.74 -18.58 0.24
C ALA A 553 5.55 -17.05 0.10
N PHE A 554 4.31 -16.58 0.01
CA PHE A 554 3.97 -15.18 -0.20
C PHE A 554 3.65 -14.43 1.10
N GLY A 555 3.21 -15.14 2.15
CA GLY A 555 2.78 -14.52 3.40
C GLY A 555 1.66 -13.48 3.21
N ASP A 556 1.75 -12.37 3.94
CA ASP A 556 0.80 -11.25 3.87
C ASP A 556 1.03 -10.33 2.65
N ARG A 557 2.07 -10.58 1.84
CA ARG A 557 2.42 -9.76 0.67
C ARG A 557 1.53 -9.98 -0.53
N LEU A 558 0.76 -11.07 -0.55
CA LEU A 558 -0.10 -11.40 -1.68
C LEU A 558 -1.19 -10.33 -1.93
N GLY A 559 -1.75 -9.74 -0.85
CA GLY A 559 -2.79 -8.70 -0.94
C GLY A 559 -3.90 -9.05 -1.93
N ASP A 560 -4.19 -8.13 -2.83
CA ASP A 560 -5.15 -8.32 -3.94
C ASP A 560 -4.53 -9.01 -5.17
N GLY A 561 -3.24 -9.33 -5.11
CA GLY A 561 -2.48 -10.01 -6.15
C GLY A 561 -1.10 -9.40 -6.37
N LEU A 562 -0.18 -10.22 -6.88
CA LEU A 562 1.19 -9.86 -7.21
C LEU A 562 1.51 -10.29 -8.64
N ASP A 563 2.26 -9.46 -9.37
CA ASP A 563 2.83 -9.83 -10.66
C ASP A 563 4.25 -10.35 -10.43
N LEU A 564 4.47 -11.66 -10.67
CA LEU A 564 5.78 -12.27 -10.64
C LEU A 564 6.44 -12.12 -12.00
N SER A 565 7.69 -11.67 -12.01
CA SER A 565 8.53 -11.59 -13.20
C SER A 565 9.73 -12.50 -13.06
N GLY A 566 10.02 -13.24 -14.10
CA GLY A 566 11.19 -14.10 -14.20
C GLY A 566 11.67 -14.22 -15.65
N THR A 567 12.77 -14.95 -15.82
CA THR A 567 13.32 -15.27 -17.16
C THR A 567 13.31 -16.78 -17.32
N PHE A 568 12.53 -17.28 -18.28
CA PHE A 568 12.56 -18.68 -18.68
C PHE A 568 13.78 -18.90 -19.58
N THR A 569 14.55 -19.92 -19.31
CA THR A 569 15.78 -20.24 -20.03
C THR A 569 15.76 -21.68 -20.50
N VAL A 570 16.11 -21.90 -21.77
CA VAL A 570 16.35 -23.22 -22.36
C VAL A 570 17.81 -23.32 -22.76
N VAL A 571 18.51 -24.28 -22.21
CA VAL A 571 19.93 -24.51 -22.42
C VAL A 571 20.13 -25.91 -22.99
N ASP A 572 20.85 -26.02 -24.10
CA ASP A 572 21.30 -27.30 -24.65
C ASP A 572 22.56 -27.73 -23.91
N THR A 573 22.42 -28.69 -23.02
CA THR A 573 23.54 -29.24 -22.22
C THR A 573 24.44 -30.17 -22.99
N THR A 574 24.11 -30.50 -24.25
CA THR A 574 24.90 -31.35 -25.14
C THR A 574 25.82 -30.51 -26.02
N ASP A 575 25.51 -29.23 -26.26
CA ASP A 575 26.29 -28.25 -27.01
C ASP A 575 26.83 -27.14 -26.07
N ASP A 576 27.83 -27.47 -25.27
CA ASP A 576 28.57 -26.58 -24.36
C ASP A 576 27.69 -25.64 -23.52
N ASP A 577 26.55 -26.15 -23.03
CA ASP A 577 25.53 -25.35 -22.30
C ASP A 577 25.02 -24.13 -23.09
N ARG A 578 24.89 -24.24 -24.40
CA ARG A 578 24.41 -23.17 -25.28
C ARG A 578 22.97 -22.77 -24.94
N THR A 579 22.74 -21.49 -24.75
CA THR A 579 21.41 -20.95 -24.56
C THR A 579 20.65 -20.87 -25.89
N LEU A 580 19.54 -21.59 -26.00
CA LEU A 580 18.69 -21.63 -27.18
C LEU A 580 17.55 -20.61 -27.10
N GLU A 581 17.04 -20.36 -25.88
CA GLU A 581 15.89 -19.48 -25.66
C GLU A 581 16.01 -18.78 -24.33
N ARG A 582 15.65 -17.49 -24.31
CA ARG A 582 15.43 -16.67 -23.11
C ARG A 582 14.20 -15.81 -23.28
N ALA A 583 13.13 -16.21 -22.65
CA ALA A 583 11.86 -15.52 -22.74
C ALA A 583 11.43 -14.95 -21.37
N PRO A 584 10.81 -13.76 -21.37
CA PRO A 584 10.22 -13.22 -20.15
C PRO A 584 9.03 -14.07 -19.70
N VAL A 585 8.94 -14.27 -18.38
CA VAL A 585 7.79 -14.88 -17.72
C VAL A 585 7.13 -13.85 -16.86
N SER A 586 5.86 -13.54 -17.11
CA SER A 586 5.03 -12.70 -16.25
C SER A 586 3.81 -13.49 -15.81
N VAL A 587 3.65 -13.67 -14.49
CA VAL A 587 2.53 -14.42 -13.90
C VAL A 587 1.87 -13.59 -12.84
N ARG A 588 0.59 -13.24 -13.05
CA ARG A 588 -0.21 -12.60 -12.03
C ARG A 588 -0.73 -13.63 -11.05
N VAL A 589 -0.29 -13.54 -9.80
CA VAL A 589 -0.73 -14.41 -8.71
C VAL A 589 -1.82 -13.70 -7.91
N THR A 590 -3.04 -14.20 -7.96
CA THR A 590 -4.18 -13.65 -7.22
C THR A 590 -4.55 -14.55 -6.06
N PRO A 591 -5.06 -14.03 -4.94
CA PRO A 591 -5.56 -14.88 -3.86
C PRO A 591 -6.67 -15.79 -4.37
N GLU A 592 -6.78 -16.97 -3.79
CA GLU A 592 -7.92 -17.86 -4.09
C GLU A 592 -9.23 -17.14 -3.77
N PRO A 593 -10.20 -17.20 -4.69
CA PRO A 593 -11.50 -16.57 -4.47
C PRO A 593 -12.14 -17.13 -3.21
N GLY A 594 -12.58 -16.24 -2.33
CA GLY A 594 -13.23 -16.58 -1.08
C GLY A 594 -14.53 -17.38 -1.29
N ILE A 595 -15.03 -18.01 -0.22
CA ILE A 595 -16.32 -18.73 -0.26
C ILE A 595 -17.45 -17.80 -0.74
N TRP A 596 -17.38 -16.52 -0.40
CA TRP A 596 -18.32 -15.50 -0.85
C TRP A 596 -18.22 -15.26 -2.35
N ASP A 597 -17.04 -15.11 -2.90
CA ASP A 597 -16.84 -14.84 -4.33
C ASP A 597 -17.26 -16.02 -5.20
N LYS A 598 -16.99 -17.25 -4.71
CA LYS A 598 -17.31 -18.48 -5.41
C LYS A 598 -18.81 -18.85 -5.34
N TYR A 599 -19.47 -18.55 -4.20
CA TYR A 599 -20.81 -19.05 -3.90
C TYR A 599 -21.83 -17.95 -3.60
N TRP A 600 -21.54 -16.67 -3.88
CA TRP A 600 -22.48 -15.56 -3.61
C TRP A 600 -23.88 -15.79 -4.21
N TRP A 601 -23.93 -16.38 -5.42
CA TRP A 601 -25.18 -16.72 -6.09
C TRP A 601 -26.01 -17.76 -5.30
N ALA A 602 -25.36 -18.72 -4.63
CA ALA A 602 -26.03 -19.72 -3.81
C ALA A 602 -26.61 -19.09 -2.53
N PHE A 603 -25.91 -18.11 -1.93
CA PHE A 603 -26.45 -17.36 -0.79
C PHE A 603 -27.64 -16.50 -1.20
N VAL A 604 -27.58 -15.86 -2.37
CA VAL A 604 -28.72 -15.11 -2.92
C VAL A 604 -29.88 -16.04 -3.22
N ALA A 605 -29.64 -17.18 -3.84
CA ALA A 605 -30.68 -18.18 -4.10
C ALA A 605 -31.34 -18.70 -2.80
N ALA A 606 -30.54 -18.98 -1.78
CA ALA A 606 -31.05 -19.40 -0.46
C ALA A 606 -31.90 -18.30 0.20
N ALA A 607 -31.47 -17.04 0.12
CA ALA A 607 -32.22 -15.90 0.64
C ALA A 607 -33.58 -15.72 -0.09
N VAL A 608 -33.59 -15.88 -1.42
CA VAL A 608 -34.84 -15.85 -2.23
C VAL A 608 -35.78 -16.97 -1.84
N VAL A 609 -35.30 -18.21 -1.69
CA VAL A 609 -36.10 -19.35 -1.26
C VAL A 609 -36.72 -19.11 0.13
N LEU A 610 -35.89 -18.57 1.06
CA LEU A 610 -36.36 -18.21 2.41
C LEU A 610 -37.47 -17.14 2.37
N ALA A 611 -37.29 -16.12 1.56
CA ALA A 611 -38.27 -15.05 1.37
C ALA A 611 -39.60 -15.60 0.80
N LEU A 612 -39.51 -16.46 -0.22
CA LEU A 612 -40.68 -17.12 -0.80
C LEU A 612 -41.39 -18.03 0.22
N ALA A 613 -40.66 -18.77 1.05
CA ALA A 613 -41.22 -19.57 2.12
C ALA A 613 -41.94 -18.70 3.17
N VAL A 614 -41.37 -17.56 3.56
CA VAL A 614 -42.00 -16.60 4.47
C VAL A 614 -43.31 -16.03 3.83
N VAL A 615 -43.24 -15.58 2.58
CA VAL A 615 -44.38 -15.05 1.87
C VAL A 615 -45.48 -16.15 1.74
N GLY A 616 -45.08 -17.37 1.38
CA GLY A 616 -45.97 -18.52 1.29
C GLY A 616 -46.64 -18.83 2.63
N THR A 617 -45.92 -18.83 3.73
CA THR A 617 -46.48 -19.07 5.08
C THR A 617 -47.42 -17.95 5.51
N VAL A 618 -47.08 -16.69 5.26
CA VAL A 618 -47.97 -15.54 5.56
C VAL A 618 -49.24 -15.60 4.72
N ALA A 619 -49.12 -15.88 3.43
CA ALA A 619 -50.30 -16.06 2.53
C ALA A 619 -51.19 -17.23 2.98
N TRP A 620 -50.59 -18.38 3.32
CA TRP A 620 -51.32 -19.54 3.82
C TRP A 620 -52.05 -19.25 5.14
N LEU A 621 -51.41 -18.58 6.08
CA LEU A 621 -52.04 -18.14 7.33
C LEU A 621 -53.16 -17.15 7.07
N GLY A 622 -52.99 -16.22 6.12
CA GLY A 622 -54.01 -15.28 5.70
C GLY A 622 -55.24 -15.97 5.10
N LEU A 623 -55.04 -16.91 4.18
CA LEU A 623 -56.11 -17.72 3.59
C LEU A 623 -56.84 -18.59 4.63
N ARG A 624 -56.08 -19.19 5.56
CA ARG A 624 -56.64 -19.99 6.68
C ARG A 624 -57.52 -19.14 7.61
N ARG A 625 -57.17 -17.88 7.85
CA ARG A 625 -57.99 -16.95 8.65
C ARG A 625 -59.26 -16.52 7.89
N ARG A 626 -59.15 -16.21 6.60
CA ARG A 626 -60.32 -15.83 5.77
C ARG A 626 -61.37 -16.97 5.67
N ARG A 627 -60.96 -18.24 5.57
CA ARG A 627 -61.85 -19.40 5.50
C ARG A 627 -62.64 -19.66 6.79
N ARG A 628 -62.22 -19.09 7.92
CA ARG A 628 -62.87 -19.22 9.23
C ARG A 628 -63.69 -18.01 9.63
N ASP A 629 -63.66 -16.94 8.80
CA ASP A 629 -64.47 -15.74 9.07
C ASP A 629 -65.93 -16.03 9.03
N PRO A 630 -66.71 -15.71 10.09
CA PRO A 630 -68.14 -15.91 10.16
C PRO A 630 -68.94 -14.88 9.36
N SER A 631 -68.33 -13.91 8.71
CA SER A 631 -69.06 -12.87 7.97
C SER A 631 -69.97 -13.43 6.96
N GLY A 632 -71.24 -12.96 6.95
CA GLY A 632 -72.29 -13.40 6.08
C GLY A 632 -73.04 -14.64 6.55
N LEU A 633 -72.68 -15.26 7.70
CA LEU A 633 -73.55 -16.27 8.31
C LEU A 633 -74.82 -15.59 8.82
N ILE A 634 -75.97 -16.17 8.49
CA ILE A 634 -77.31 -15.78 9.02
C ILE A 634 -77.51 -16.55 10.28
N LEU A 635 -77.62 -15.89 11.43
CA LEU A 635 -77.85 -16.47 12.75
C LEU A 635 -79.29 -16.24 13.10
N GLN A 636 -79.98 -17.30 13.40
CA GLN A 636 -81.42 -17.28 13.77
C GLN A 636 -81.57 -17.71 15.22
N LEU A 637 -82.29 -16.91 16.03
CA LEU A 637 -82.79 -17.35 17.34
C LEU A 637 -84.11 -18.05 17.18
N VAL A 638 -84.19 -19.25 17.70
CA VAL A 638 -85.36 -20.13 17.60
C VAL A 638 -85.84 -20.48 19.00
N THR A 639 -87.09 -20.36 19.24
CA THR A 639 -87.80 -20.77 20.49
C THR A 639 -87.98 -22.28 20.56
N ALA A 640 -88.35 -22.82 21.70
CA ALA A 640 -88.57 -24.27 21.90
C ALA A 640 -89.68 -24.88 21.02
N ASP A 641 -90.66 -24.08 20.55
CA ASP A 641 -91.69 -24.43 19.62
C ASP A 641 -91.25 -24.39 18.12
N GLY A 642 -90.01 -24.06 17.85
CA GLY A 642 -89.41 -23.96 16.50
C GLY A 642 -89.66 -22.65 15.80
N THR A 643 -90.20 -21.60 16.43
CA THR A 643 -90.45 -20.29 15.83
C THR A 643 -89.18 -19.46 15.80
N VAL A 644 -88.83 -18.88 14.64
CA VAL A 644 -87.68 -17.92 14.51
C VAL A 644 -88.10 -16.55 15.05
N VAL A 645 -87.54 -16.13 16.13
CA VAL A 645 -87.86 -14.84 16.79
C VAL A 645 -86.92 -13.70 16.43
N ASN A 646 -85.71 -14.01 15.96
CA ASN A 646 -84.77 -13.01 15.50
C ASN A 646 -83.80 -13.59 14.45
N GLU A 647 -83.48 -12.79 13.44
CA GLU A 647 -82.49 -13.12 12.42
C GLU A 647 -81.43 -12.02 12.41
N HIS A 648 -80.13 -12.42 12.44
CA HIS A 648 -79.03 -11.52 12.48
C HIS A 648 -77.91 -11.98 11.56
N ARG A 649 -77.45 -11.11 10.68
CA ARG A 649 -76.29 -11.38 9.80
C ARG A 649 -75.00 -11.11 10.51
N ALA A 650 -74.17 -12.14 10.73
CA ALA A 650 -72.88 -12.01 11.36
C ALA A 650 -71.92 -11.16 10.50
N GLY A 651 -71.31 -10.20 11.09
CA GLY A 651 -70.24 -9.44 10.51
C GLY A 651 -68.87 -10.15 10.62
N HIS A 652 -67.85 -9.48 10.29
CA HIS A 652 -66.46 -10.00 10.47
C HIS A 652 -66.16 -10.31 11.94
N GLY A 653 -65.62 -11.47 12.18
CA GLY A 653 -65.22 -11.91 13.52
C GLY A 653 -63.96 -11.18 14.00
N ASN A 654 -63.74 -11.17 15.33
CA ASN A 654 -62.49 -10.68 15.92
C ASN A 654 -61.31 -11.47 15.32
N ASN A 655 -60.30 -10.73 14.80
CA ASN A 655 -59.20 -11.32 14.00
C ASN A 655 -59.69 -12.25 12.87
N LYS A 656 -60.87 -11.95 12.25
CA LYS A 656 -61.51 -12.74 11.19
C LYS A 656 -61.75 -14.21 11.57
N GLN A 657 -62.00 -14.51 12.84
CA GLN A 657 -62.24 -15.88 13.29
C GLN A 657 -63.52 -16.07 14.07
N TRP A 658 -63.80 -15.25 15.07
CA TRP A 658 -64.94 -15.38 15.94
C TRP A 658 -65.83 -14.14 15.94
N TYR A 659 -67.13 -14.27 15.64
CA TYR A 659 -68.08 -13.21 15.83
C TYR A 659 -68.70 -13.38 17.21
N GLU A 660 -68.44 -12.47 18.13
CA GLU A 660 -68.87 -12.48 19.53
C GLU A 660 -70.16 -11.71 19.69
N PHE A 661 -71.16 -12.32 20.39
CA PHE A 661 -72.43 -11.73 20.57
C PHE A 661 -73.09 -12.13 21.92
N ALA A 662 -74.10 -11.39 22.31
CA ALA A 662 -75.00 -11.68 23.40
C ALA A 662 -76.46 -11.75 22.89
N VAL A 663 -77.30 -12.42 23.65
CA VAL A 663 -78.76 -12.39 23.45
C VAL A 663 -79.32 -11.36 24.43
N ALA A 664 -79.89 -10.27 23.91
CA ALA A 664 -80.51 -9.22 24.69
C ALA A 664 -82.05 -9.51 24.78
N GLU A 665 -82.58 -9.58 25.99
CA GLU A 665 -84.00 -9.71 26.26
C GLU A 665 -84.61 -8.31 26.48
N ALA A 666 -84.95 -7.61 25.39
CA ALA A 666 -85.64 -6.34 25.46
C ALA A 666 -87.13 -6.52 25.13
N HIS A 667 -88.00 -6.27 26.11
CA HIS A 667 -89.50 -6.17 25.98
C HIS A 667 -90.20 -7.05 24.91
N ARG A 668 -90.28 -8.34 25.17
CA ARG A 668 -91.00 -9.34 24.40
C ARG A 668 -90.43 -9.92 23.10
N SER A 669 -89.14 -9.52 22.70
CA SER A 669 -88.49 -10.14 21.52
C SER A 669 -87.00 -10.24 21.77
N PRO A 670 -86.43 -11.44 21.96
CA PRO A 670 -85.01 -11.66 22.12
C PRO A 670 -84.26 -11.32 20.82
N ARG A 671 -83.07 -10.62 20.90
CA ARG A 671 -82.28 -10.22 19.77
C ARG A 671 -80.79 -10.59 19.93
N ILE A 672 -80.16 -10.91 18.81
CA ILE A 672 -78.69 -11.07 18.76
C ILE A 672 -78.03 -9.67 18.66
N GLU A 673 -77.21 -9.33 19.64
CA GLU A 673 -76.42 -8.08 19.64
C GLU A 673 -74.95 -8.40 19.60
N ARG A 674 -74.24 -7.74 18.72
CA ARG A 674 -72.79 -7.86 18.71
C ARG A 674 -72.25 -7.29 20.00
N ARG A 675 -71.48 -8.09 20.73
CA ARG A 675 -70.87 -7.67 21.99
C ARG A 675 -69.44 -8.21 22.11
N ALA A 676 -68.44 -7.33 22.18
CA ALA A 676 -67.07 -7.73 22.47
C ALA A 676 -67.05 -8.47 23.82
N HIS A 677 -66.40 -9.61 23.84
CA HIS A 677 -66.38 -10.51 24.99
C HIS A 677 -67.80 -11.03 25.41
N GLY A 678 -68.67 -11.09 24.45
CA GLY A 678 -70.01 -11.67 24.69
C GLY A 678 -69.95 -13.15 25.13
N PRO A 679 -71.01 -13.65 25.84
CA PRO A 679 -71.07 -15.04 26.31
C PRO A 679 -71.11 -16.10 25.20
N TYR A 680 -71.38 -15.66 23.99
CA TYR A 680 -71.50 -16.53 22.81
C TYR A 680 -70.57 -16.01 21.72
N ALA A 681 -70.00 -16.96 20.92
CA ALA A 681 -69.26 -16.60 19.72
C ALA A 681 -69.45 -17.65 18.64
N VAL A 682 -69.44 -17.21 17.36
CA VAL A 682 -69.62 -18.12 16.24
C VAL A 682 -68.46 -17.96 15.24
N ARG A 683 -68.02 -19.05 14.67
CA ARG A 683 -67.05 -19.05 13.56
C ARG A 683 -67.45 -20.08 12.49
N ARG A 684 -67.09 -19.83 11.24
CA ARG A 684 -67.39 -20.77 10.12
C ARG A 684 -66.51 -22.03 10.25
N ARG A 685 -67.12 -23.19 9.97
CA ARG A 685 -66.47 -24.51 9.89
C ARG A 685 -66.04 -24.78 8.45
N ARG A 686 -64.92 -25.50 8.30
CA ARG A 686 -64.39 -25.86 6.96
C ARG A 686 -65.36 -26.75 6.12
N GLU A 687 -66.03 -27.61 6.76
CA GLU A 687 -66.89 -28.65 6.20
C GLU A 687 -68.34 -28.19 6.05
N GLY A 688 -68.62 -26.91 6.15
CA GLY A 688 -69.95 -26.33 6.19
C GLY A 688 -70.48 -26.14 7.62
N GLY A 689 -71.48 -25.24 7.77
CA GLY A 689 -72.02 -24.86 9.08
C GLY A 689 -71.06 -23.95 9.88
N ALA A 690 -71.22 -23.93 11.20
CA ALA A 690 -70.50 -23.10 12.13
C ALA A 690 -70.07 -23.86 13.40
N VAL A 691 -69.24 -23.25 14.21
CA VAL A 691 -68.98 -23.69 15.57
C VAL A 691 -69.38 -22.54 16.50
N VAL A 692 -70.20 -22.85 17.47
CA VAL A 692 -70.65 -21.92 18.49
C VAL A 692 -69.85 -22.16 19.75
N ARG A 693 -69.30 -21.06 20.33
CA ARG A 693 -68.69 -21.05 21.65
C ARG A 693 -69.70 -20.54 22.66
N LYS A 694 -69.94 -21.33 23.71
CA LYS A 694 -70.74 -20.99 24.88
C LYS A 694 -69.83 -21.16 26.12
N GLY A 695 -69.36 -20.06 26.69
CA GLY A 695 -68.34 -20.13 27.74
C GLY A 695 -67.07 -20.83 27.24
N SER A 696 -66.61 -21.89 27.89
CA SER A 696 -65.42 -22.69 27.50
C SER A 696 -65.75 -23.77 26.45
N SER A 697 -67.03 -24.10 26.25
CA SER A 697 -67.49 -25.18 25.36
C SER A 697 -67.55 -24.72 23.90
N ARG A 698 -67.19 -25.63 22.97
CA ARG A 698 -67.27 -25.42 21.52
C ARG A 698 -68.18 -26.46 20.92
N ILE A 699 -69.34 -26.05 20.46
CA ILE A 699 -70.41 -26.92 20.00
C ILE A 699 -70.53 -26.76 18.48
N PRO A 700 -70.45 -27.83 17.69
CA PRO A 700 -70.67 -27.75 16.26
C PRO A 700 -72.14 -27.40 15.96
N LEU A 701 -72.34 -26.43 15.08
CA LEU A 701 -73.68 -26.05 14.57
C LEU A 701 -73.70 -26.39 13.06
N PRO A 702 -74.23 -27.54 12.69
CA PRO A 702 -74.39 -27.88 11.29
C PRO A 702 -75.48 -26.98 10.63
N THR A 703 -75.49 -26.93 9.29
CA THR A 703 -76.36 -26.03 8.51
C THR A 703 -77.84 -26.17 8.84
N ASN A 704 -78.26 -27.37 9.19
CA ASN A 704 -79.66 -27.68 9.56
C ASN A 704 -79.81 -28.02 11.06
N GLY A 705 -78.85 -27.66 11.89
CA GLY A 705 -78.86 -27.96 13.32
C GLY A 705 -79.17 -26.73 14.17
N GLN A 706 -79.47 -26.99 15.44
CA GLN A 706 -79.63 -25.94 16.44
C GLN A 706 -78.74 -26.19 17.65
N VAL A 707 -78.27 -25.10 18.27
CA VAL A 707 -77.50 -25.15 19.51
C VAL A 707 -78.17 -24.31 20.57
N GLN A 708 -78.57 -24.95 21.68
CA GLN A 708 -79.23 -24.30 22.79
C GLN A 708 -78.31 -23.25 23.46
N LEU A 709 -78.72 -21.98 23.41
CA LEU A 709 -78.03 -20.88 24.03
C LEU A 709 -78.51 -20.66 25.47
N THR A 710 -79.81 -20.60 25.69
CA THR A 710 -80.51 -20.47 26.97
C THR A 710 -81.53 -21.55 27.14
N ASP A 711 -82.19 -21.62 28.29
CA ASP A 711 -83.24 -22.65 28.53
C ASP A 711 -84.46 -22.58 27.54
N THR A 712 -84.65 -21.39 26.95
CA THR A 712 -85.83 -21.13 26.07
C THR A 712 -85.46 -20.84 24.60
N LEU A 713 -84.09 -20.61 24.31
CA LEU A 713 -83.66 -20.17 23.00
C LEU A 713 -82.53 -21.02 22.45
N SER A 714 -82.63 -21.36 21.20
CA SER A 714 -81.62 -22.05 20.42
C SER A 714 -81.08 -21.15 19.28
N LEU A 715 -79.83 -21.37 18.86
CA LEU A 715 -79.23 -20.75 17.69
C LEU A 715 -79.24 -21.72 16.52
N ALA A 716 -79.78 -21.29 15.39
CA ALA A 716 -79.78 -22.01 14.11
C ALA A 716 -79.08 -21.15 13.05
N LEU A 717 -78.64 -21.76 11.96
CA LEU A 717 -78.15 -21.05 10.77
C LEU A 717 -79.27 -20.90 9.77
N GLY A 718 -79.62 -19.67 9.38
CA GLY A 718 -80.60 -19.39 8.31
C GLY A 718 -80.02 -19.81 6.94
N GLY A 719 -80.76 -20.65 6.25
CA GLY A 719 -80.40 -21.05 4.88
C GLY A 719 -80.97 -20.05 3.87
N THR A 720 -80.07 -19.61 2.96
CA THR A 720 -80.52 -18.95 1.71
C THR A 720 -81.27 -20.03 0.88
N PRO A 721 -82.47 -19.77 0.30
CA PRO A 721 -83.13 -20.73 -0.57
C PRO A 721 -82.25 -21.12 -1.73
N ALA A 722 -82.09 -22.39 -2.02
CA ALA A 722 -81.29 -22.90 -3.15
C ALA A 722 -81.86 -22.28 -4.43
N GLN A 723 -81.03 -21.47 -5.12
CA GLN A 723 -81.29 -21.16 -6.53
C GLN A 723 -81.04 -22.44 -7.32
N GLY A 724 -82.10 -22.89 -8.03
CA GLY A 724 -82.10 -24.06 -8.90
C GLY A 724 -81.04 -23.94 -10.03
N PRO A 725 -80.74 -25.05 -10.69
CA PRO A 725 -79.67 -25.14 -11.68
C PRO A 725 -80.04 -24.33 -12.91
N ARG A 726 -79.06 -23.43 -13.34
CA ARG A 726 -79.13 -22.84 -14.68
C ARG A 726 -78.70 -23.87 -15.71
N PRO A 727 -79.36 -23.92 -16.88
CA PRO A 727 -79.05 -24.87 -17.91
C PRO A 727 -77.75 -24.56 -18.66
N THR A 728 -77.03 -25.60 -18.93
CA THR A 728 -75.95 -25.69 -19.88
C THR A 728 -76.35 -25.25 -21.27
N GLN A 729 -75.66 -24.28 -21.87
CA GLN A 729 -75.60 -24.10 -23.31
C GLN A 729 -74.11 -24.23 -23.75
N GLY A 730 -73.85 -25.11 -24.47
CA GLY A 730 -73.56 -25.54 -25.81
C GLY A 730 -72.24 -25.03 -26.30
N VAL A 731 -71.41 -26.00 -26.53
CA VAL A 731 -70.18 -25.99 -27.36
C VAL A 731 -70.43 -25.31 -28.70
N PHE A 732 -69.49 -24.44 -29.12
CA PHE A 732 -69.02 -24.39 -30.50
C PHE A 732 -67.53 -24.15 -30.56
N ALA A 733 -66.91 -25.02 -31.35
CA ALA A 733 -65.48 -25.05 -31.74
C ALA A 733 -65.19 -24.09 -32.88
N GLY A 734 -63.94 -23.75 -33.07
CA GLY A 734 -63.38 -23.29 -34.36
C GLY A 734 -62.64 -21.97 -34.22
N GLY A 735 -61.36 -22.03 -34.36
CA GLY A 735 -60.64 -21.77 -35.59
C GLY A 735 -59.55 -20.72 -35.46
N THR A 736 -58.35 -21.18 -35.65
CA THR A 736 -57.25 -20.54 -36.38
C THR A 736 -56.63 -19.22 -35.92
N ASP A 737 -55.32 -19.38 -35.64
CA ASP A 737 -54.21 -18.42 -35.79
C ASP A 737 -54.33 -17.43 -36.98
N PRO A 738 -53.69 -16.25 -37.01
CA PRO A 738 -52.24 -16.14 -37.03
C PRO A 738 -51.65 -14.87 -36.35
N ARG A 739 -50.35 -14.99 -36.12
CA ARG A 739 -49.43 -13.85 -35.86
C ARG A 739 -49.41 -12.85 -37.04
N PRO A 740 -48.99 -11.60 -36.79
CA PRO A 740 -47.66 -11.19 -37.25
C PRO A 740 -46.87 -10.31 -36.29
N SER A 741 -45.56 -10.65 -36.20
CA SER A 741 -44.32 -9.88 -36.47
C SER A 741 -44.26 -8.39 -36.09
N ALA A 742 -43.12 -8.09 -35.46
CA ALA A 742 -42.52 -6.81 -35.06
C ALA A 742 -42.28 -5.84 -36.25
N PRO A 743 -41.98 -4.56 -35.97
CA PRO A 743 -40.59 -4.06 -35.94
C PRO A 743 -40.39 -3.04 -34.80
N GLY A 744 -39.24 -2.92 -34.19
CA GLY A 744 -37.90 -2.45 -34.59
C GLY A 744 -37.73 -0.95 -34.54
N SER A 745 -36.79 -0.49 -33.75
CA SER A 745 -35.95 0.71 -33.76
C SER A 745 -35.93 1.43 -32.41
N ALA A 746 -34.81 1.47 -31.73
CA ALA A 746 -33.62 2.34 -31.88
C ALA A 746 -33.78 3.74 -31.25
N TYR A 747 -32.78 4.10 -30.61
CA TYR A 747 -32.24 5.40 -30.11
C TYR A 747 -32.17 5.44 -28.59
N ASP A 748 -30.97 5.39 -28.12
CA ASP A 748 -29.90 6.39 -27.98
C ASP A 748 -29.99 7.21 -26.69
N ASP A 749 -28.87 7.16 -26.03
CA ASP A 749 -28.14 8.23 -25.35
C ASP A 749 -28.54 8.75 -23.95
N PHE A 750 -27.50 8.87 -23.23
CA PHE A 750 -27.09 9.82 -22.20
C PHE A 750 -27.03 9.35 -20.71
N LEU A 751 -25.85 9.25 -20.34
CA LEU A 751 -24.97 9.58 -19.22
C LEU A 751 -24.39 8.40 -18.47
#